data_2607b875cf17c96c63ac7a661e4c03d1
#
_entry.id   2607b875cf17c96c63ac7a661e4c03d1
#
_cell.length_a   1.000
_cell.length_b   1.000
_cell.length_c   1.000
_cell.angle_alpha   90.00
_cell.angle_beta   90.00
_cell.angle_gamma   90.00
#
_symmetry.space_group_name_H-M   'P 1'
#
loop_
_entity.id
_entity.type
_entity.pdbx_description
1 polymer ?
#
loop_
_entity_poly.entity_id
_entity_poly.type
_entity_poly.pdbx_seq_one_letter_code
_entity_poly.pdbx_strand_id
1 'polypeptide(L)'
;MEINEIVKKFKDQREVLAKKFLADVDADAYLSAHSKAADEAVLEILKLNGLSEAVAVVAVGGYGREQQFPFSDLDLLFLLPDDVKDKDLKTISEVIGNLWSLGLTVGYSVRKIEECLEQADIDITAQTAMLESRLISGNAELFKTYSDTIERSLNLKKFYRAKFIEQQQRHLKYHESSYALEPNIKEAPGGLRDLNILIWVLRAARLGNTWQEVFEKGLITRRECELLESVTKSLCRLRIHMHLLTNRHEDRLIFEIQEPLAKALGIVGTVGRRPSEVMMQHFYVNAKTIGQLNSIILQAIKERYSKEPEQTGEPICSGFVRQGDVLGLESPDVFVKNPERILEAFLIQERHPDIPMKSSRLYRALFEAHSLMNKEWAENPVNRQTFLKIIQGRRGVWHALEEMNRWGVLGKLLPSFNRIVGQMQHDLFHAYTVDQHTLLAIRYLRNFTHSENAHELPLCTELMMAMKGSWRLVLALLYHDIGKGRGGDHSKIGAEIVRQMCRDFEITGEDADYIEFLVREHLTMSMVAQKQDISDPEVVENFAKKVGTMERLVGLYLLTVCDIRATGPKIWNAWKAQLLEDLFYSTARFLKGKGIDRDLLVSRRRKDALRMTRFIPEQRDRINKFWDNFDVAYFMKHSVRNIVWHAKVLLPHLDSSKSFVASRSLRGMEHAHEILILTQDRPELFARIVSNLQQYGLSIAEARIHTGRDGRVVDSFIVVDDGSDPNFEQEFARFQEILAEKLDLAEKLPPPLRGRPSRQSKLFPISPQASLRPDAAGKQYMLSIVTTDRLGLLASIARVFVKYGINLVTGRITTLGERAEDVFLIESAKLRDPVFCAEFEKAVLEALEL
;
A
#
# COMPACT_ATOMS: atom_id res chain seq x y z
N MET A 1 -6.16 -50.28 15.84
CA MET A 1 -6.81 -49.28 14.98
C MET A 1 -5.83 -48.95 13.86
N GLU A 2 -6.27 -48.96 12.62
CA GLU A 2 -5.38 -48.60 11.50
C GLU A 2 -5.27 -47.07 11.36
N ILE A 3 -4.20 -46.59 10.79
CA ILE A 3 -3.97 -45.14 10.61
C ILE A 3 -5.16 -44.44 9.92
N ASN A 4 -5.78 -45.07 8.95
CA ASN A 4 -6.93 -44.57 8.22
C ASN A 4 -8.17 -44.36 9.10
N GLU A 5 -8.36 -45.18 10.14
CA GLU A 5 -9.45 -45.03 11.10
C GLU A 5 -9.22 -43.81 12.00
N ILE A 6 -7.96 -43.58 12.42
CA ILE A 6 -7.58 -42.41 13.22
C ILE A 6 -7.82 -41.13 12.43
N VAL A 7 -7.35 -41.10 11.20
CA VAL A 7 -7.53 -39.96 10.27
C VAL A 7 -9.00 -39.63 10.05
N LYS A 8 -9.82 -40.68 9.80
CA LYS A 8 -11.26 -40.50 9.62
C LYS A 8 -11.93 -39.96 10.89
N LYS A 9 -11.62 -40.55 12.05
CA LYS A 9 -12.15 -40.09 13.34
C LYS A 9 -11.82 -38.61 13.60
N PHE A 10 -10.57 -38.22 13.39
CA PHE A 10 -10.12 -36.82 13.56
C PHE A 10 -10.86 -35.88 12.61
N LYS A 11 -11.02 -36.27 11.35
CA LYS A 11 -11.77 -35.48 10.36
C LYS A 11 -13.23 -35.29 10.78
N ASP A 12 -13.91 -36.37 11.20
CA ASP A 12 -15.30 -36.34 11.63
C ASP A 12 -15.47 -35.44 12.87
N GLN A 13 -14.55 -35.50 13.83
CA GLN A 13 -14.52 -34.63 15.00
C GLN A 13 -14.40 -33.16 14.61
N ARG A 14 -13.49 -32.83 13.69
CA ARG A 14 -13.32 -31.45 13.19
C ARG A 14 -14.58 -30.91 12.51
N GLU A 15 -15.28 -31.74 11.74
CA GLU A 15 -16.54 -31.34 11.08
C GLU A 15 -17.64 -31.05 12.12
N VAL A 16 -17.74 -31.89 13.18
CA VAL A 16 -18.71 -31.70 14.28
C VAL A 16 -18.39 -30.39 15.02
N LEU A 17 -17.11 -30.16 15.36
CA LEU A 17 -16.69 -28.93 16.06
C LEU A 17 -16.94 -27.69 15.20
N ALA A 18 -16.68 -27.74 13.91
CA ALA A 18 -16.95 -26.64 13.00
C ALA A 18 -18.45 -26.30 12.94
N LYS A 19 -19.33 -27.33 12.84
CA LYS A 19 -20.79 -27.13 12.86
C LYS A 19 -21.26 -26.53 14.18
N LYS A 20 -20.73 -27.03 15.31
CA LYS A 20 -21.05 -26.48 16.63
C LYS A 20 -20.63 -25.02 16.78
N PHE A 21 -19.41 -24.67 16.34
CA PHE A 21 -18.91 -23.31 16.39
C PHE A 21 -19.78 -22.36 15.55
N LEU A 22 -20.18 -22.75 14.33
CA LEU A 22 -21.05 -21.93 13.49
C LEU A 22 -22.44 -21.70 14.08
N ALA A 23 -22.90 -22.59 14.98
CA ALA A 23 -24.17 -22.46 15.70
C ALA A 23 -24.07 -21.62 16.97
N ASP A 24 -22.98 -21.72 17.73
CA ASP A 24 -22.83 -21.11 19.08
C ASP A 24 -21.63 -20.15 19.20
N VAL A 25 -20.84 -20.00 18.19
CA VAL A 25 -19.77 -18.97 18.01
C VAL A 25 -18.90 -18.66 19.25
N ASP A 26 -18.61 -19.69 20.08
CA ASP A 26 -17.64 -19.58 21.18
C ASP A 26 -16.24 -19.99 20.71
N ALA A 27 -15.36 -18.98 20.55
CA ALA A 27 -14.00 -19.20 20.02
C ALA A 27 -13.11 -19.97 21.01
N ASP A 28 -13.20 -19.68 22.30
CA ASP A 28 -12.36 -20.32 23.33
C ASP A 28 -12.74 -21.79 23.47
N ALA A 29 -14.03 -22.08 23.52
CA ALA A 29 -14.55 -23.46 23.58
C ALA A 29 -14.17 -24.25 22.33
N TYR A 30 -14.21 -23.62 21.13
CA TYR A 30 -13.80 -24.26 19.88
C TYR A 30 -12.31 -24.61 19.89
N LEU A 31 -11.44 -23.65 20.22
CA LEU A 31 -9.97 -23.83 20.21
C LEU A 31 -9.53 -24.91 21.19
N SER A 32 -10.08 -24.91 22.41
CA SER A 32 -9.81 -25.95 23.40
C SER A 32 -10.28 -27.34 22.93
N ALA A 33 -11.51 -27.45 22.40
CA ALA A 33 -12.03 -28.71 21.89
C ALA A 33 -11.25 -29.22 20.66
N HIS A 34 -10.83 -28.32 19.76
CA HIS A 34 -10.02 -28.68 18.60
C HIS A 34 -8.61 -29.13 18.99
N SER A 35 -8.00 -28.50 20.00
CA SER A 35 -6.72 -28.94 20.57
C SER A 35 -6.83 -30.32 21.20
N LYS A 36 -7.90 -30.60 21.93
CA LYS A 36 -8.17 -31.93 22.51
C LYS A 36 -8.38 -33.02 21.46
N ALA A 37 -9.09 -32.71 20.36
CA ALA A 37 -9.23 -33.63 19.24
C ALA A 37 -7.88 -33.94 18.59
N ALA A 38 -7.01 -32.95 18.46
CA ALA A 38 -5.62 -33.14 17.98
C ALA A 38 -4.81 -34.00 18.97
N ASP A 39 -4.92 -33.75 20.27
CA ASP A 39 -4.29 -34.58 21.33
C ASP A 39 -4.72 -36.06 21.23
N GLU A 40 -6.01 -36.33 21.08
CA GLU A 40 -6.53 -37.67 20.92
C GLU A 40 -5.94 -38.36 19.70
N ALA A 41 -5.87 -37.68 18.54
CA ALA A 41 -5.29 -38.24 17.31
C ALA A 41 -3.78 -38.51 17.48
N VAL A 42 -3.04 -37.59 18.11
CA VAL A 42 -1.62 -37.79 18.43
C VAL A 42 -1.44 -38.99 19.33
N LEU A 43 -2.20 -39.09 20.43
CA LEU A 43 -2.11 -40.19 21.39
C LEU A 43 -2.42 -41.55 20.75
N GLU A 44 -3.39 -41.62 19.86
CA GLU A 44 -3.71 -42.86 19.12
C GLU A 44 -2.58 -43.25 18.16
N ILE A 45 -1.95 -42.29 17.49
CA ILE A 45 -0.78 -42.53 16.62
C ILE A 45 0.43 -43.00 17.43
N LEU A 46 0.70 -42.38 18.59
CA LEU A 46 1.78 -42.82 19.50
C LEU A 46 1.59 -44.27 19.97
N LYS A 47 0.38 -44.63 20.35
CA LYS A 47 0.02 -45.99 20.74
C LYS A 47 0.15 -47.02 19.61
N LEU A 48 -0.29 -46.61 18.38
CA LEU A 48 -0.18 -47.45 17.20
C LEU A 48 1.28 -47.87 16.91
N ASN A 49 2.22 -46.92 17.06
CA ASN A 49 3.63 -47.12 16.78
C ASN A 49 4.42 -47.65 17.98
N GLY A 50 3.85 -47.67 19.17
CA GLY A 50 4.47 -48.19 20.37
C GLY A 50 5.66 -47.35 20.84
N LEU A 51 5.54 -46.02 20.81
CA LEU A 51 6.59 -45.12 21.32
C LEU A 51 6.77 -45.36 22.82
N SER A 52 8.04 -45.43 23.27
CA SER A 52 8.42 -45.63 24.67
C SER A 52 7.93 -44.49 25.56
N GLU A 53 7.43 -44.80 26.74
CA GLU A 53 7.07 -43.83 27.76
C GLU A 53 8.29 -43.05 28.33
N ALA A 54 9.53 -43.46 28.02
CA ALA A 54 10.75 -42.72 28.39
C ALA A 54 10.87 -41.40 27.61
N VAL A 55 10.30 -41.33 26.40
CA VAL A 55 10.26 -40.10 25.60
C VAL A 55 9.08 -39.27 26.02
N ALA A 56 9.29 -37.94 26.24
CA ALA A 56 8.19 -37.03 26.45
C ALA A 56 7.78 -36.37 25.14
N VAL A 57 6.50 -36.49 24.76
CA VAL A 57 5.91 -35.82 23.59
C VAL A 57 5.23 -34.55 24.07
N VAL A 58 5.69 -33.43 23.58
CA VAL A 58 5.36 -32.09 24.07
C VAL A 58 4.77 -31.25 22.94
N ALA A 59 3.58 -30.71 23.12
CA ALA A 59 3.02 -29.66 22.28
C ALA A 59 3.72 -28.35 22.57
N VAL A 60 4.11 -27.62 21.52
CA VAL A 60 4.79 -26.32 21.67
C VAL A 60 4.07 -25.22 20.87
N GLY A 61 4.39 -23.96 21.17
CA GLY A 61 3.83 -22.83 20.44
C GLY A 61 2.29 -22.71 20.58
N GLY A 62 1.60 -22.44 19.47
CA GLY A 62 0.13 -22.32 19.45
C GLY A 62 -0.61 -23.57 19.92
N TYR A 63 -0.09 -24.74 19.58
CA TYR A 63 -0.62 -26.01 20.02
C TYR A 63 -0.37 -26.25 21.53
N GLY A 64 0.81 -25.85 22.01
CA GLY A 64 1.09 -25.88 23.46
C GLY A 64 0.16 -25.01 24.29
N ARG A 65 -0.30 -23.88 23.77
CA ARG A 65 -1.30 -22.97 24.40
C ARG A 65 -2.74 -23.45 24.32
N GLU A 66 -3.03 -24.63 23.74
CA GLU A 66 -4.37 -25.09 23.42
C GLU A 66 -5.15 -24.14 22.47
N GLN A 67 -4.44 -23.44 21.59
CA GLN A 67 -5.00 -22.53 20.61
C GLN A 67 -4.82 -23.07 19.19
N GLN A 68 -5.28 -24.30 18.95
CA GLN A 68 -5.21 -24.96 17.65
C GLN A 68 -6.35 -24.47 16.75
N PHE A 69 -6.05 -23.59 15.80
CA PHE A 69 -7.00 -23.14 14.78
C PHE A 69 -7.25 -24.23 13.73
N PRO A 70 -8.36 -24.15 12.96
CA PRO A 70 -8.80 -25.27 12.07
C PRO A 70 -7.74 -25.82 11.13
N PHE A 71 -6.83 -25.00 10.64
CA PHE A 71 -5.76 -25.38 9.71
C PHE A 71 -4.38 -24.90 10.16
N SER A 72 -4.20 -24.72 11.46
CA SER A 72 -2.88 -24.38 12.02
C SER A 72 -1.96 -25.59 12.05
N ASP A 73 -0.66 -25.30 12.07
CA ASP A 73 0.37 -26.31 12.16
C ASP A 73 0.31 -27.03 13.50
N LEU A 74 0.71 -28.30 13.51
CA LEU A 74 0.82 -29.14 14.69
C LEU A 74 2.29 -29.16 15.11
N ASP A 75 2.67 -28.37 16.11
CA ASP A 75 4.05 -28.22 16.55
C ASP A 75 4.37 -29.14 17.73
N LEU A 76 5.31 -30.07 17.54
CA LEU A 76 5.68 -31.11 18.51
C LEU A 76 7.19 -31.08 18.83
N LEU A 77 7.51 -31.26 20.11
CA LEU A 77 8.86 -31.58 20.58
C LEU A 77 8.86 -32.99 21.16
N PHE A 78 9.67 -33.87 20.56
CA PHE A 78 10.01 -35.16 21.13
C PHE A 78 11.23 -34.94 22.03
N LEU A 79 11.01 -34.90 23.33
CA LEU A 79 12.04 -34.68 24.32
C LEU A 79 12.64 -36.02 24.72
N LEU A 80 13.95 -36.14 24.49
CA LEU A 80 14.70 -37.38 24.68
C LEU A 80 15.36 -37.44 26.06
N PRO A 81 15.36 -38.63 26.71
CA PRO A 81 16.21 -38.89 27.86
C PRO A 81 17.69 -39.01 27.40
N ASP A 82 18.61 -38.91 28.34
CA ASP A 82 20.06 -39.02 28.04
C ASP A 82 20.46 -40.37 27.46
N ASP A 83 19.79 -41.44 27.88
CA ASP A 83 20.00 -42.82 27.48
C ASP A 83 19.02 -43.33 26.40
N VAL A 84 18.61 -42.45 25.48
CA VAL A 84 17.71 -42.79 24.39
C VAL A 84 18.20 -43.98 23.55
N LYS A 85 17.29 -44.91 23.23
CA LYS A 85 17.58 -46.08 22.40
C LYS A 85 17.38 -45.81 20.91
N ASP A 86 18.21 -46.42 20.03
CA ASP A 86 18.08 -46.30 18.58
C ASP A 86 16.69 -46.75 18.09
N LYS A 87 16.03 -47.68 18.79
CA LYS A 87 14.68 -48.09 18.51
C LYS A 87 13.67 -46.93 18.67
N ASP A 88 13.84 -46.13 19.70
CA ASP A 88 12.93 -44.99 19.96
C ASP A 88 13.06 -43.91 18.86
N LEU A 89 14.29 -43.65 18.38
CA LEU A 89 14.52 -42.71 17.26
C LEU A 89 13.87 -43.20 15.96
N LYS A 90 13.92 -44.50 15.66
CA LYS A 90 13.19 -45.10 14.52
C LYS A 90 11.67 -44.93 14.68
N THR A 91 11.16 -45.28 15.87
CA THR A 91 9.72 -45.15 16.16
C THR A 91 9.25 -43.70 16.04
N ILE A 92 10.03 -42.72 16.50
CA ILE A 92 9.70 -41.30 16.33
C ILE A 92 9.57 -40.95 14.83
N SER A 93 10.45 -41.47 13.96
CA SER A 93 10.38 -41.25 12.52
C SER A 93 9.10 -41.80 11.91
N GLU A 94 8.66 -42.98 12.36
CA GLU A 94 7.40 -43.61 11.93
C GLU A 94 6.19 -42.82 12.42
N VAL A 95 6.21 -42.35 13.67
CA VAL A 95 5.17 -41.49 14.27
C VAL A 95 5.03 -40.20 13.44
N ILE A 96 6.14 -39.52 13.11
CA ILE A 96 6.12 -38.32 12.29
C ILE A 96 5.50 -38.57 10.92
N GLY A 97 5.86 -39.70 10.27
CA GLY A 97 5.25 -40.14 9.00
C GLY A 97 3.74 -40.33 9.09
N ASN A 98 3.26 -40.93 10.17
CA ASN A 98 1.84 -41.12 10.42
C ASN A 98 1.10 -39.81 10.78
N LEU A 99 1.75 -38.89 11.48
CA LEU A 99 1.15 -37.59 11.82
C LEU A 99 0.85 -36.75 10.56
N TRP A 100 1.67 -36.80 9.50
CA TRP A 100 1.38 -36.14 8.24
C TRP A 100 0.07 -36.60 7.58
N SER A 101 -0.38 -37.85 7.86
CA SER A 101 -1.64 -38.35 7.35
C SER A 101 -2.88 -37.67 7.92
N LEU A 102 -2.75 -36.90 9.03
CA LEU A 102 -3.85 -36.13 9.60
C LEU A 102 -4.30 -34.94 8.72
N GLY A 103 -3.54 -34.61 7.67
CA GLY A 103 -3.85 -33.48 6.77
C GLY A 103 -3.59 -32.11 7.39
N LEU A 104 -2.75 -32.04 8.42
CA LEU A 104 -2.20 -30.82 9.00
C LEU A 104 -0.71 -30.71 8.66
N THR A 105 -0.20 -29.48 8.60
CA THR A 105 1.25 -29.26 8.59
C THR A 105 1.81 -29.66 9.95
N VAL A 106 2.83 -30.50 9.98
CA VAL A 106 3.47 -30.94 11.21
C VAL A 106 4.86 -30.34 11.34
N GLY A 107 5.03 -29.43 12.29
CA GLY A 107 6.32 -28.95 12.77
C GLY A 107 6.81 -29.90 13.87
N TYR A 108 8.07 -30.35 13.78
CA TYR A 108 8.61 -31.20 14.83
C TYR A 108 10.08 -30.92 15.12
N SER A 109 10.47 -31.19 16.35
CA SER A 109 11.86 -31.25 16.76
C SER A 109 12.08 -32.46 17.69
N VAL A 110 13.28 -33.03 17.63
CA VAL A 110 13.69 -34.20 18.45
C VAL A 110 14.97 -33.76 19.14
N ARG A 111 14.93 -33.57 20.46
CA ARG A 111 16.04 -32.95 21.23
C ARG A 111 16.12 -33.44 22.64
N LYS A 112 17.33 -33.42 23.19
CA LYS A 112 17.60 -33.46 24.62
C LYS A 112 17.44 -32.08 25.26
N ILE A 113 17.40 -32.03 26.60
CA ILE A 113 17.23 -30.73 27.34
C ILE A 113 18.35 -29.76 27.02
N GLU A 114 19.61 -30.25 26.94
CA GLU A 114 20.77 -29.43 26.64
C GLU A 114 20.70 -28.79 25.26
N GLU A 115 20.28 -29.57 24.22
CA GLU A 115 20.08 -29.07 22.86
C GLU A 115 18.94 -28.04 22.79
N CYS A 116 17.91 -28.21 23.64
CA CYS A 116 16.83 -27.21 23.74
C CYS A 116 17.37 -25.87 24.31
N LEU A 117 18.25 -25.90 25.30
CA LEU A 117 18.88 -24.70 25.87
C LEU A 117 19.77 -23.99 24.86
N GLU A 118 20.62 -24.75 24.14
CA GLU A 118 21.48 -24.19 23.10
C GLU A 118 20.65 -23.50 22.02
N GLN A 119 19.60 -24.17 21.57
CA GLN A 119 18.69 -23.59 20.57
C GLN A 119 17.94 -22.37 21.07
N ALA A 120 17.50 -22.38 22.34
CA ALA A 120 16.81 -21.24 22.95
C ALA A 120 17.73 -19.99 23.08
N ASP A 121 19.05 -20.18 23.22
CA ASP A 121 19.99 -19.06 23.30
C ASP A 121 20.29 -18.44 21.94
N ILE A 122 20.21 -19.23 20.86
CA ILE A 122 20.47 -18.82 19.48
C ILE A 122 19.24 -18.23 18.81
N ASP A 123 18.08 -18.85 19.01
CA ASP A 123 16.84 -18.52 18.29
C ASP A 123 15.70 -18.13 19.26
N ILE A 124 15.35 -16.85 19.26
CA ILE A 124 14.27 -16.30 20.07
C ILE A 124 12.90 -16.93 19.74
N THR A 125 12.70 -17.39 18.50
CA THR A 125 11.45 -18.04 18.08
C THR A 125 11.34 -19.42 18.73
N ALA A 126 12.42 -20.19 18.68
CA ALA A 126 12.51 -21.47 19.37
C ALA A 126 12.33 -21.33 20.89
N GLN A 127 13.01 -20.36 21.50
CA GLN A 127 12.85 -20.05 22.94
C GLN A 127 11.39 -19.74 23.28
N THR A 128 10.70 -18.97 22.44
CA THR A 128 9.29 -18.63 22.64
C THR A 128 8.39 -19.86 22.52
N ALA A 129 8.59 -20.71 21.52
CA ALA A 129 7.81 -21.95 21.36
C ALA A 129 8.01 -22.90 22.55
N MET A 130 9.23 -22.97 23.10
CA MET A 130 9.56 -23.79 24.26
C MET A 130 8.91 -23.26 25.54
N LEU A 131 8.73 -21.95 25.70
CA LEU A 131 7.99 -21.38 26.81
C LEU A 131 6.51 -21.78 26.79
N GLU A 132 5.94 -22.03 25.63
CA GLU A 132 4.55 -22.41 25.42
C GLU A 132 4.42 -23.93 25.26
N SER A 133 5.04 -24.67 26.17
CA SER A 133 5.08 -26.13 26.12
C SER A 133 4.04 -26.75 27.04
N ARG A 134 3.46 -27.88 26.58
CA ARG A 134 2.50 -28.71 27.30
C ARG A 134 2.74 -30.18 27.02
N LEU A 135 2.82 -31.01 28.06
CA LEU A 135 2.98 -32.45 27.89
C LEU A 135 1.72 -33.08 27.31
N ILE A 136 1.88 -33.89 26.24
CA ILE A 136 0.81 -34.71 25.65
C ILE A 136 0.91 -36.14 26.19
N SER A 137 2.13 -36.72 26.20
CA SER A 137 2.33 -38.11 26.61
C SER A 137 3.79 -38.37 26.99
N GLY A 138 4.05 -39.44 27.72
CA GLY A 138 5.37 -39.92 28.06
C GLY A 138 5.89 -39.39 29.39
N ASN A 139 7.21 -39.24 29.53
CA ASN A 139 7.88 -38.99 30.82
C ASN A 139 7.59 -37.60 31.38
N ALA A 140 6.75 -37.56 32.41
CA ALA A 140 6.33 -36.33 33.08
C ALA A 140 7.46 -35.67 33.91
N GLU A 141 8.39 -36.47 34.46
CA GLU A 141 9.55 -35.92 35.24
C GLU A 141 10.58 -35.27 34.29
N LEU A 142 10.80 -35.90 33.14
CA LEU A 142 11.66 -35.35 32.10
C LEU A 142 11.07 -33.99 31.59
N PHE A 143 9.76 -33.95 31.36
CA PHE A 143 9.08 -32.71 30.96
C PHE A 143 9.16 -31.63 32.04
N LYS A 144 8.97 -31.99 33.31
CA LYS A 144 9.10 -31.06 34.43
C LYS A 144 10.49 -30.47 34.50
N THR A 145 11.54 -31.34 34.42
CA THR A 145 12.94 -30.90 34.44
C THR A 145 13.21 -29.93 33.27
N TYR A 146 12.72 -30.24 32.07
CA TYR A 146 12.81 -29.38 30.90
C TYR A 146 12.15 -28.03 31.15
N SER A 147 10.88 -28.02 31.61
CA SER A 147 10.12 -26.79 31.83
C SER A 147 10.80 -25.88 32.86
N ASP A 148 11.22 -26.46 34.01
CA ASP A 148 11.96 -25.75 35.06
C ASP A 148 13.29 -25.18 34.53
N THR A 149 13.96 -25.92 33.66
CA THR A 149 15.27 -25.50 33.13
C THR A 149 15.10 -24.35 32.11
N ILE A 150 14.13 -24.44 31.22
CA ILE A 150 13.82 -23.37 30.25
C ILE A 150 13.41 -22.08 31.00
N GLU A 151 12.56 -22.20 32.04
CA GLU A 151 12.13 -21.03 32.81
C GLU A 151 13.29 -20.39 33.60
N ARG A 152 14.24 -21.18 34.14
CA ARG A 152 15.43 -20.65 34.84
C ARG A 152 16.45 -20.00 33.92
N SER A 153 16.57 -20.49 32.69
CA SER A 153 17.52 -19.95 31.69
C SER A 153 17.05 -18.59 31.14
N LEU A 154 15.81 -18.20 31.37
CA LEU A 154 15.22 -17.03 30.77
C LEU A 154 15.77 -15.72 31.34
N ASN A 155 16.41 -14.92 30.50
CA ASN A 155 16.85 -13.56 30.85
C ASN A 155 15.83 -12.55 30.35
N LEU A 156 15.03 -11.97 31.24
CA LEU A 156 13.97 -11.04 30.88
C LEU A 156 14.46 -9.87 30.02
N LYS A 157 15.60 -9.26 30.34
CA LYS A 157 16.11 -8.09 29.60
C LYS A 157 16.49 -8.46 28.16
N LYS A 158 17.18 -9.60 27.98
CA LYS A 158 17.54 -10.14 26.66
C LYS A 158 16.28 -10.50 25.86
N PHE A 159 15.34 -11.22 26.50
CA PHE A 159 14.09 -11.65 25.88
C PHE A 159 13.19 -10.47 25.47
N TYR A 160 12.98 -9.51 26.38
CA TYR A 160 12.20 -8.29 26.06
C TYR A 160 12.78 -7.55 24.85
N ARG A 161 14.12 -7.30 24.88
CA ARG A 161 14.78 -6.60 23.77
C ARG A 161 14.64 -7.34 22.45
N ALA A 162 14.83 -8.65 22.45
CA ALA A 162 14.72 -9.47 21.26
C ALA A 162 13.28 -9.48 20.70
N LYS A 163 12.27 -9.62 21.58
CA LYS A 163 10.85 -9.56 21.17
C LYS A 163 10.43 -8.18 20.69
N PHE A 164 10.95 -7.12 21.28
CA PHE A 164 10.71 -5.76 20.82
C PHE A 164 11.27 -5.52 19.42
N ILE A 165 12.52 -5.97 19.15
CA ILE A 165 13.15 -5.88 17.82
C ILE A 165 12.37 -6.71 16.79
N GLU A 166 11.99 -7.96 17.13
CA GLU A 166 11.18 -8.83 16.28
C GLU A 166 9.85 -8.14 15.90
N GLN A 167 9.17 -7.52 16.88
CA GLN A 167 7.94 -6.78 16.65
C GLN A 167 8.15 -5.60 15.69
N GLN A 168 9.20 -4.81 15.89
CA GLN A 168 9.53 -3.68 15.02
C GLN A 168 9.79 -4.13 13.58
N GLN A 169 10.63 -5.16 13.40
CA GLN A 169 10.94 -5.71 12.07
C GLN A 169 9.69 -6.26 11.37
N ARG A 170 8.82 -6.93 12.14
CA ARG A 170 7.55 -7.43 11.61
C ARG A 170 6.61 -6.29 11.22
N HIS A 171 6.49 -5.24 12.04
CA HIS A 171 5.68 -4.06 11.71
C HIS A 171 6.20 -3.35 10.44
N LEU A 172 7.52 -3.21 10.27
CA LEU A 172 8.14 -2.69 9.04
C LEU A 172 7.73 -3.50 7.80
N LYS A 173 7.74 -4.83 7.89
CA LYS A 173 7.32 -5.73 6.79
C LYS A 173 5.87 -5.49 6.35
N TYR A 174 5.01 -5.07 7.27
CA TYR A 174 3.61 -4.73 7.01
C TYR A 174 3.39 -3.21 6.88
N HIS A 175 4.43 -2.46 6.47
CA HIS A 175 4.40 -1.01 6.23
C HIS A 175 3.95 -0.19 7.45
N GLU A 176 4.22 -0.69 8.66
CA GLU A 176 3.84 -0.05 9.93
C GLU A 176 2.33 0.26 10.04
N SER A 177 1.49 -0.37 9.21
CA SER A 177 0.06 -0.06 9.13
C SER A 177 -0.84 -1.23 9.49
N SER A 178 -1.71 -1.00 10.47
CA SER A 178 -2.87 -1.86 10.77
C SER A 178 -4.01 -1.68 9.76
N TYR A 179 -3.95 -0.65 8.93
CA TYR A 179 -5.05 -0.15 8.12
C TYR A 179 -4.90 -0.47 6.62
N ALA A 180 -4.13 -1.51 6.30
CA ALA A 180 -4.15 -2.08 4.95
C ALA A 180 -5.55 -2.62 4.63
N LEU A 181 -5.99 -2.54 3.38
CA LEU A 181 -7.33 -3.02 2.98
C LEU A 181 -7.46 -4.55 3.01
N GLU A 182 -6.33 -5.26 2.90
CA GLU A 182 -6.24 -6.71 3.05
C GLU A 182 -5.23 -7.08 4.15
N PRO A 183 -5.49 -6.77 5.42
CA PRO A 183 -4.54 -6.99 6.51
C PRO A 183 -4.39 -8.47 6.84
N ASN A 184 -3.21 -8.85 7.34
CA ASN A 184 -3.00 -10.14 7.98
C ASN A 184 -3.39 -10.05 9.46
N ILE A 185 -4.45 -10.76 9.87
CA ILE A 185 -5.02 -10.68 11.22
C ILE A 185 -4.11 -11.24 12.32
N LYS A 186 -3.11 -12.04 11.93
CA LYS A 186 -2.13 -12.61 12.87
C LYS A 186 -0.90 -11.73 12.96
N GLU A 187 -0.29 -11.36 11.82
CA GLU A 187 1.05 -10.79 11.76
C GLU A 187 1.10 -9.26 11.59
N ALA A 188 0.03 -8.62 11.06
CA ALA A 188 0.02 -7.16 10.90
C ALA A 188 0.01 -6.45 12.27
N PRO A 189 0.44 -5.17 12.34
CA PRO A 189 0.33 -4.37 13.57
C PRO A 189 -1.09 -4.40 14.13
N GLY A 190 -1.24 -4.63 15.44
CA GLY A 190 -2.53 -4.82 16.09
C GLY A 190 -3.20 -6.18 15.85
N GLY A 191 -2.48 -7.15 15.28
CA GLY A 191 -2.94 -8.52 15.09
C GLY A 191 -2.66 -9.43 16.31
N LEU A 192 -3.03 -10.72 16.18
CA LEU A 192 -2.86 -11.71 17.25
C LEU A 192 -1.41 -11.85 17.72
N ARG A 193 -0.43 -11.65 16.87
CA ARG A 193 1.00 -11.74 17.22
C ARG A 193 1.40 -10.65 18.24
N ASP A 194 0.81 -9.47 18.18
CA ASP A 194 1.08 -8.41 19.16
C ASP A 194 0.55 -8.78 20.54
N LEU A 195 -0.63 -9.39 20.62
CA LEU A 195 -1.16 -9.94 21.87
C LEU A 195 -0.29 -11.08 22.42
N ASN A 196 0.17 -11.98 21.53
CA ASN A 196 1.06 -13.06 21.91
C ASN A 196 2.39 -12.53 22.46
N ILE A 197 2.99 -11.51 21.85
CA ILE A 197 4.22 -10.88 22.34
C ILE A 197 4.02 -10.35 23.75
N LEU A 198 2.87 -9.70 24.03
CA LEU A 198 2.58 -9.25 25.39
C LEU A 198 2.56 -10.40 26.39
N ILE A 199 1.83 -11.49 26.10
CA ILE A 199 1.75 -12.66 26.98
C ILE A 199 3.14 -13.29 27.19
N TRP A 200 3.95 -13.43 26.13
CA TRP A 200 5.29 -13.99 26.25
C TRP A 200 6.21 -13.16 27.12
N VAL A 201 6.19 -11.83 26.96
CA VAL A 201 6.99 -10.92 27.78
C VAL A 201 6.48 -10.88 29.23
N LEU A 202 5.16 -10.94 29.44
CA LEU A 202 4.55 -11.00 30.78
C LEU A 202 4.91 -12.31 31.51
N ARG A 203 4.89 -13.42 30.79
CA ARG A 203 5.33 -14.73 31.30
C ARG A 203 6.81 -14.70 31.66
N ALA A 204 7.67 -14.17 30.77
CA ALA A 204 9.08 -14.00 31.03
C ALA A 204 9.36 -13.10 32.25
N ALA A 205 8.51 -12.11 32.49
CA ALA A 205 8.54 -11.24 33.66
C ALA A 205 7.91 -11.88 34.93
N ARG A 206 7.41 -13.12 34.83
CA ARG A 206 6.67 -13.85 35.90
C ARG A 206 5.45 -13.08 36.39
N LEU A 207 4.78 -12.35 35.51
CA LEU A 207 3.59 -11.55 35.82
C LEU A 207 2.29 -12.28 35.50
N GLY A 208 2.32 -13.46 34.86
CA GLY A 208 1.16 -14.27 34.57
C GLY A 208 1.13 -14.80 33.15
N ASN A 209 0.23 -15.75 32.89
CA ASN A 209 -0.02 -16.42 31.61
C ASN A 209 -1.37 -16.01 31.03
N THR A 210 -2.23 -15.37 31.84
CA THR A 210 -3.57 -14.89 31.47
C THR A 210 -3.71 -13.40 31.79
N TRP A 211 -4.60 -12.72 31.11
CA TRP A 211 -4.88 -11.30 31.38
C TRP A 211 -5.38 -11.07 32.81
N GLN A 212 -6.17 -12.01 33.33
CA GLN A 212 -6.69 -11.97 34.69
C GLN A 212 -5.54 -12.03 35.74
N GLU A 213 -4.58 -12.96 35.59
CA GLU A 213 -3.41 -13.04 36.47
C GLU A 213 -2.56 -11.74 36.43
N VAL A 214 -2.41 -11.14 35.26
CA VAL A 214 -1.66 -9.89 35.09
C VAL A 214 -2.38 -8.72 35.79
N PHE A 215 -3.72 -8.69 35.72
CA PHE A 215 -4.54 -7.74 36.46
C PHE A 215 -4.38 -7.92 37.96
N GLU A 216 -4.47 -9.15 38.48
CA GLU A 216 -4.30 -9.45 39.91
C GLU A 216 -2.93 -9.04 40.45
N LYS A 217 -1.89 -9.07 39.62
CA LYS A 217 -0.55 -8.56 39.95
C LYS A 217 -0.37 -7.04 39.76
N GLY A 218 -1.44 -6.34 39.41
CA GLY A 218 -1.51 -4.87 39.37
C GLY A 218 -0.73 -4.18 38.27
N LEU A 219 -0.35 -4.90 37.17
CA LEU A 219 0.32 -4.28 36.04
C LEU A 219 -0.67 -3.60 35.10
N ILE A 220 -1.84 -4.19 34.90
CA ILE A 220 -2.91 -3.65 34.05
C ILE A 220 -4.15 -3.31 34.90
N THR A 221 -4.97 -2.38 34.42
CA THR A 221 -6.25 -2.04 35.04
C THR A 221 -7.32 -3.06 34.67
N ARG A 222 -8.44 -3.09 35.43
CA ARG A 222 -9.58 -3.96 35.07
C ARG A 222 -10.11 -3.70 33.68
N ARG A 223 -10.23 -2.43 33.29
CA ARG A 223 -10.67 -2.04 31.95
C ARG A 223 -9.70 -2.52 30.85
N GLU A 224 -8.39 -2.44 31.09
CA GLU A 224 -7.37 -2.94 30.15
C GLU A 224 -7.50 -4.47 30.02
N CYS A 225 -7.73 -5.20 31.11
CA CYS A 225 -7.97 -6.64 31.11
C CYS A 225 -9.20 -7.02 30.28
N GLU A 226 -10.35 -6.41 30.55
CA GLU A 226 -11.62 -6.67 29.86
C GLU A 226 -11.49 -6.37 28.33
N LEU A 227 -10.79 -5.29 27.98
CA LEU A 227 -10.53 -4.96 26.57
C LEU A 227 -9.62 -5.99 25.89
N LEU A 228 -8.52 -6.42 26.55
CA LEU A 228 -7.60 -7.44 26.01
C LEU A 228 -8.33 -8.77 25.77
N GLU A 229 -9.18 -9.21 26.71
CA GLU A 229 -10.00 -10.40 26.54
C GLU A 229 -10.98 -10.26 25.38
N SER A 230 -11.68 -9.13 25.28
CA SER A 230 -12.66 -8.86 24.24
C SER A 230 -12.02 -8.85 22.84
N VAL A 231 -10.90 -8.13 22.67
CA VAL A 231 -10.23 -8.05 21.36
C VAL A 231 -9.60 -9.38 20.98
N THR A 232 -9.05 -10.15 21.94
CA THR A 232 -8.52 -11.49 21.72
C THR A 232 -9.61 -12.43 21.21
N LYS A 233 -10.76 -12.49 21.87
CA LYS A 233 -11.93 -13.30 21.45
C LYS A 233 -12.42 -12.89 20.07
N SER A 234 -12.50 -11.59 19.80
CA SER A 234 -12.93 -11.06 18.50
C SER A 234 -12.01 -11.51 17.37
N LEU A 235 -10.68 -11.40 17.53
CA LEU A 235 -9.73 -11.83 16.51
C LEU A 235 -9.69 -13.36 16.35
N CYS A 236 -9.77 -14.12 17.43
CA CYS A 236 -9.85 -15.59 17.37
C CYS A 236 -11.12 -16.03 16.62
N ARG A 237 -12.27 -15.45 16.95
CA ARG A 237 -13.53 -15.69 16.23
C ARG A 237 -13.40 -15.41 14.73
N LEU A 238 -12.83 -14.26 14.39
CA LEU A 238 -12.62 -13.86 13.01
C LEU A 238 -11.73 -14.87 12.27
N ARG A 239 -10.61 -15.29 12.87
CA ARG A 239 -9.66 -16.25 12.30
C ARG A 239 -10.26 -17.64 12.08
N ILE A 240 -11.06 -18.14 13.06
CA ILE A 240 -11.75 -19.43 12.93
C ILE A 240 -12.71 -19.39 11.72
N HIS A 241 -13.55 -18.36 11.64
CA HIS A 241 -14.46 -18.18 10.49
C HIS A 241 -13.73 -18.11 9.15
N MET A 242 -12.59 -17.39 9.09
CA MET A 242 -11.76 -17.30 7.88
C MET A 242 -11.26 -18.68 7.44
N HIS A 243 -10.68 -19.45 8.35
CA HIS A 243 -10.18 -20.78 8.07
C HIS A 243 -11.30 -21.74 7.63
N LEU A 244 -12.46 -21.71 8.29
CA LEU A 244 -13.60 -22.54 7.92
C LEU A 244 -14.20 -22.14 6.57
N LEU A 245 -14.32 -20.85 6.30
CA LEU A 245 -14.87 -20.32 5.05
C LEU A 245 -13.97 -20.64 3.85
N THR A 246 -12.65 -20.53 4.02
CA THR A 246 -11.67 -20.77 2.94
C THR A 246 -11.25 -22.23 2.81
N ASN A 247 -11.59 -23.05 3.80
CA ASN A 247 -11.16 -24.44 3.95
C ASN A 247 -9.63 -24.63 3.84
N ARG A 248 -8.87 -23.65 4.37
CA ARG A 248 -7.40 -23.64 4.40
C ARG A 248 -6.87 -22.68 5.47
N HIS A 249 -5.56 -22.75 5.72
CA HIS A 249 -4.85 -21.74 6.49
C HIS A 249 -4.83 -20.43 5.72
N GLU A 250 -5.67 -19.46 6.10
CA GLU A 250 -5.73 -18.12 5.51
C GLU A 250 -5.83 -17.08 6.64
N ASP A 251 -4.77 -16.28 6.79
CA ASP A 251 -4.69 -15.24 7.82
C ASP A 251 -4.83 -13.83 7.23
N ARG A 252 -4.94 -13.69 5.91
CA ARG A 252 -5.11 -12.42 5.23
C ARG A 252 -6.58 -12.18 4.90
N LEU A 253 -7.12 -11.05 5.36
CA LEU A 253 -8.48 -10.58 5.05
C LEU A 253 -8.57 -10.08 3.60
N ILE A 254 -8.42 -10.99 2.64
CA ILE A 254 -8.52 -10.67 1.21
C ILE A 254 -9.95 -10.25 0.84
N PHE A 255 -10.09 -9.35 -0.12
CA PHE A 255 -11.39 -8.80 -0.53
C PHE A 255 -12.45 -9.86 -0.82
N GLU A 256 -12.05 -11.00 -1.43
CA GLU A 256 -12.97 -12.11 -1.78
C GLU A 256 -13.71 -12.69 -0.58
N ILE A 257 -13.05 -12.74 0.58
CA ILE A 257 -13.65 -13.33 1.77
C ILE A 257 -14.33 -12.30 2.67
N GLN A 258 -14.05 -10.99 2.52
CA GLN A 258 -14.58 -9.97 3.44
C GLN A 258 -16.11 -9.94 3.47
N GLU A 259 -16.77 -9.95 2.31
CA GLU A 259 -18.24 -9.92 2.26
C GLU A 259 -18.89 -11.24 2.74
N PRO A 260 -18.46 -12.44 2.26
CA PRO A 260 -18.92 -13.71 2.81
C PRO A 260 -18.67 -13.83 4.33
N LEU A 261 -17.52 -13.35 4.79
CA LEU A 261 -17.13 -13.39 6.20
C LEU A 261 -18.00 -12.48 7.06
N ALA A 262 -18.28 -11.26 6.60
CA ALA A 262 -19.18 -10.34 7.30
C ALA A 262 -20.60 -10.95 7.47
N LYS A 263 -21.11 -11.62 6.43
CA LYS A 263 -22.38 -12.34 6.48
C LYS A 263 -22.34 -13.52 7.46
N ALA A 264 -21.27 -14.31 7.44
CA ALA A 264 -21.07 -15.43 8.38
C ALA A 264 -20.99 -14.97 9.83
N LEU A 265 -20.47 -13.76 10.08
CA LEU A 265 -20.43 -13.12 11.39
C LEU A 265 -21.75 -12.46 11.80
N GLY A 266 -22.78 -12.48 10.93
CA GLY A 266 -24.08 -11.85 11.20
C GLY A 266 -24.04 -10.31 11.15
N ILE A 267 -23.02 -9.72 10.51
CA ILE A 267 -22.88 -8.27 10.41
C ILE A 267 -23.79 -7.75 9.30
N VAL A 268 -24.61 -6.75 9.66
CA VAL A 268 -25.53 -6.08 8.72
C VAL A 268 -24.91 -4.74 8.31
N GLY A 269 -25.04 -4.40 7.02
CA GLY A 269 -24.63 -3.09 6.53
C GLY A 269 -25.51 -1.96 7.09
N THR A 270 -25.03 -0.74 6.99
CA THR A 270 -25.78 0.48 7.33
C THR A 270 -26.08 1.30 6.08
N VAL A 271 -26.88 2.36 6.21
CA VAL A 271 -27.16 3.25 5.06
C VAL A 271 -25.84 3.79 4.50
N GLY A 272 -25.53 3.41 3.26
CA GLY A 272 -24.31 3.82 2.55
C GLY A 272 -23.03 3.00 2.87
N ARG A 273 -23.15 1.92 3.68
CA ARG A 273 -21.98 1.04 4.00
C ARG A 273 -22.35 -0.43 3.86
N ARG A 274 -21.45 -1.19 3.22
CA ARG A 274 -21.59 -2.65 3.06
C ARG A 274 -21.29 -3.38 4.36
N PRO A 275 -21.80 -4.61 4.56
CA PRO A 275 -21.44 -5.44 5.72
C PRO A 275 -19.93 -5.61 5.90
N SER A 276 -19.19 -5.82 4.81
CA SER A 276 -17.72 -5.93 4.82
C SER A 276 -17.03 -4.66 5.34
N GLU A 277 -17.51 -3.47 4.99
CA GLU A 277 -16.95 -2.21 5.48
C GLU A 277 -17.17 -2.03 6.99
N VAL A 278 -18.34 -2.44 7.49
CA VAL A 278 -18.64 -2.42 8.93
C VAL A 278 -17.75 -3.41 9.66
N MET A 279 -17.58 -4.62 9.14
CA MET A 279 -16.68 -5.63 9.69
C MET A 279 -15.23 -5.14 9.77
N MET A 280 -14.74 -4.57 8.68
CA MET A 280 -13.37 -4.06 8.61
C MET A 280 -13.16 -2.89 9.56
N GLN A 281 -14.15 -2.02 9.73
CA GLN A 281 -14.08 -0.95 10.74
C GLN A 281 -13.95 -1.52 12.16
N HIS A 282 -14.70 -2.58 12.51
CA HIS A 282 -14.54 -3.27 13.79
C HIS A 282 -13.12 -3.85 13.94
N PHE A 283 -12.60 -4.46 12.88
CA PHE A 283 -11.22 -4.97 12.86
C PHE A 283 -10.21 -3.84 13.14
N TYR A 284 -10.30 -2.70 12.44
CA TYR A 284 -9.39 -1.57 12.64
C TYR A 284 -9.47 -0.96 14.04
N VAL A 285 -10.67 -0.88 14.62
CA VAL A 285 -10.85 -0.43 16.02
C VAL A 285 -10.15 -1.38 16.98
N ASN A 286 -10.31 -2.71 16.80
CA ASN A 286 -9.61 -3.71 17.60
C ASN A 286 -8.09 -3.62 17.44
N ALA A 287 -7.58 -3.51 16.22
CA ALA A 287 -6.16 -3.39 15.94
C ALA A 287 -5.55 -2.12 16.58
N LYS A 288 -6.27 -1.00 16.51
CA LYS A 288 -5.88 0.25 17.18
C LYS A 288 -5.81 0.07 18.70
N THR A 289 -6.82 -0.55 19.30
CA THR A 289 -6.88 -0.84 20.75
C THR A 289 -5.71 -1.72 21.18
N ILE A 290 -5.43 -2.78 20.42
CA ILE A 290 -4.28 -3.66 20.67
C ILE A 290 -2.96 -2.87 20.60
N GLY A 291 -2.77 -2.03 19.58
CA GLY A 291 -1.58 -1.20 19.44
C GLY A 291 -1.38 -0.23 20.60
N GLN A 292 -2.47 0.37 21.11
CA GLN A 292 -2.45 1.25 22.30
C GLN A 292 -2.07 0.48 23.56
N LEU A 293 -2.75 -0.65 23.83
CA LEU A 293 -2.48 -1.49 25.01
C LEU A 293 -1.07 -2.10 24.95
N ASN A 294 -0.61 -2.49 23.77
CA ASN A 294 0.76 -2.98 23.55
C ASN A 294 1.79 -1.91 23.98
N SER A 295 1.59 -0.64 23.59
CA SER A 295 2.48 0.45 23.98
C SER A 295 2.47 0.69 25.50
N ILE A 296 1.29 0.68 26.11
CA ILE A 296 1.15 0.87 27.57
C ILE A 296 1.88 -0.24 28.34
N ILE A 297 1.59 -1.50 27.99
CA ILE A 297 2.05 -2.67 28.77
C ILE A 297 3.56 -2.89 28.57
N LEU A 298 4.06 -2.83 27.34
CA LEU A 298 5.51 -2.97 27.09
C LEU A 298 6.30 -1.87 27.80
N GLN A 299 5.81 -0.63 27.77
CA GLN A 299 6.48 0.47 28.46
C GLN A 299 6.43 0.28 29.99
N ALA A 300 5.29 -0.17 30.56
CA ALA A 300 5.17 -0.47 31.97
C ALA A 300 6.11 -1.59 32.44
N ILE A 301 6.30 -2.63 31.61
CA ILE A 301 7.28 -3.69 31.87
C ILE A 301 8.70 -3.13 31.81
N LYS A 302 9.03 -2.31 30.80
CA LYS A 302 10.34 -1.67 30.67
C LYS A 302 10.67 -0.84 31.94
N GLU A 303 9.73 0.00 32.38
CA GLU A 303 9.88 0.86 33.56
C GLU A 303 10.06 0.05 34.84
N ARG A 304 9.27 -1.02 35.03
CA ARG A 304 9.31 -1.87 36.24
C ARG A 304 10.64 -2.64 36.40
N TYR A 305 11.30 -2.99 35.29
CA TYR A 305 12.53 -3.81 35.30
C TYR A 305 13.78 -3.06 34.86
N SER A 306 13.69 -1.75 34.54
CA SER A 306 14.86 -0.91 34.38
C SER A 306 15.52 -0.73 35.76
N LYS A 307 16.84 -1.03 35.88
CA LYS A 307 17.59 -0.86 37.11
C LYS A 307 18.00 0.60 37.39
N GLU A 308 17.53 1.53 36.58
CA GLU A 308 17.79 2.95 36.80
C GLU A 308 17.00 3.40 38.03
N PRO A 309 17.66 4.06 39.02
CA PRO A 309 16.94 4.63 40.15
C PRO A 309 15.88 5.57 39.61
N GLU A 310 14.70 5.65 40.27
CA GLU A 310 13.68 6.65 39.98
C GLU A 310 14.37 8.03 39.90
N GLN A 311 14.74 8.42 38.68
CA GLN A 311 15.23 9.76 38.46
C GLN A 311 14.07 10.70 38.77
N THR A 312 14.25 11.56 39.76
CA THR A 312 13.33 12.67 39.99
C THR A 312 13.21 13.42 38.67
N GLY A 313 12.01 13.37 38.07
CA GLY A 313 11.81 13.94 36.72
C GLY A 313 12.11 15.43 36.73
N GLU A 314 12.91 15.89 35.76
CA GLU A 314 13.15 17.29 35.56
C GLU A 314 11.87 17.94 34.95
N PRO A 315 11.34 19.03 35.55
CA PRO A 315 10.16 19.68 34.98
C PRO A 315 10.49 20.30 33.61
N ILE A 316 9.71 19.96 32.59
CA ILE A 316 9.79 20.62 31.26
C ILE A 316 8.88 21.83 31.27
N CYS A 317 7.64 21.64 31.70
CA CYS A 317 6.64 22.67 31.91
C CYS A 317 5.62 22.12 32.93
N SER A 318 4.69 22.98 33.37
CA SER A 318 3.69 22.55 34.35
C SER A 318 2.92 21.32 33.90
N GLY A 319 2.91 20.27 34.72
CA GLY A 319 2.26 19.00 34.44
C GLY A 319 3.11 17.96 33.70
N PHE A 320 4.28 18.32 33.14
CA PHE A 320 5.14 17.41 32.41
C PHE A 320 6.56 17.37 32.95
N VAL A 321 7.09 16.17 33.03
CA VAL A 321 8.45 15.91 33.53
C VAL A 321 9.25 15.11 32.51
N ARG A 322 10.57 15.33 32.50
CA ARG A 322 11.52 14.56 31.71
C ARG A 322 12.23 13.54 32.62
N GLN A 323 12.28 12.30 32.22
CA GLN A 323 13.04 11.22 32.84
C GLN A 323 13.94 10.60 31.77
N GLY A 324 15.18 11.12 31.63
CA GLY A 324 16.08 10.71 30.57
C GLY A 324 15.51 11.01 29.17
N ASP A 325 15.21 9.98 28.38
CA ASP A 325 14.60 10.05 27.04
C ASP A 325 13.07 9.87 27.06
N VAL A 326 12.45 9.91 28.26
CA VAL A 326 11.02 9.64 28.45
C VAL A 326 10.29 10.89 28.93
N LEU A 327 9.18 11.25 28.25
CA LEU A 327 8.21 12.26 28.68
C LEU A 327 7.22 11.61 29.66
N GLY A 328 7.13 12.15 30.86
CA GLY A 328 6.23 11.74 31.92
C GLY A 328 5.22 12.82 32.32
N LEU A 329 4.25 12.43 33.15
CA LEU A 329 3.34 13.33 33.82
C LEU A 329 3.79 13.56 35.28
N GLU A 330 3.68 14.80 35.75
CA GLU A 330 3.93 15.19 37.14
C GLU A 330 2.97 14.45 38.12
N SER A 331 1.69 14.30 37.68
CA SER A 331 0.68 13.52 38.44
C SER A 331 -0.27 12.82 37.46
N PRO A 332 -0.96 11.73 37.88
CA PRO A 332 -1.89 10.97 37.02
C PRO A 332 -3.10 11.80 36.55
N ASP A 333 -3.49 12.81 37.29
CA ASP A 333 -4.71 13.60 37.09
C ASP A 333 -4.49 14.91 36.30
N VAL A 334 -3.30 15.09 35.70
CA VAL A 334 -2.96 16.28 34.92
C VAL A 334 -4.00 16.57 33.85
N PHE A 335 -4.45 15.57 33.08
CA PHE A 335 -5.45 15.75 32.04
C PHE A 335 -6.88 15.94 32.57
N VAL A 336 -7.19 15.36 33.71
CA VAL A 336 -8.48 15.56 34.38
C VAL A 336 -8.64 16.99 34.89
N LYS A 337 -7.55 17.57 35.46
CA LYS A 337 -7.52 18.95 35.95
C LYS A 337 -7.45 19.97 34.81
N ASN A 338 -6.68 19.67 33.78
CA ASN A 338 -6.43 20.58 32.67
C ASN A 338 -6.48 19.80 31.33
N PRO A 339 -7.65 19.58 30.73
CA PRO A 339 -7.79 18.79 29.49
C PRO A 339 -7.06 19.38 28.27
N GLU A 340 -6.77 20.67 28.25
CA GLU A 340 -5.98 21.31 27.18
C GLU A 340 -4.54 20.80 27.10
N ARG A 341 -4.00 20.25 28.21
CA ARG A 341 -2.66 19.66 28.24
C ARG A 341 -2.54 18.37 27.44
N ILE A 342 -3.67 17.77 27.04
CA ILE A 342 -3.65 16.60 26.13
C ILE A 342 -2.89 16.95 24.81
N LEU A 343 -3.16 18.11 24.24
CA LEU A 343 -2.46 18.55 23.01
C LEU A 343 -1.02 19.02 23.28
N GLU A 344 -0.77 19.59 24.45
CA GLU A 344 0.59 19.98 24.81
C GLU A 344 1.56 18.81 24.85
N ALA A 345 1.12 17.60 25.21
CA ALA A 345 1.97 16.40 25.22
C ALA A 345 2.58 16.13 23.82
N PHE A 346 1.81 16.33 22.76
CA PHE A 346 2.27 16.15 21.38
C PHE A 346 3.17 17.32 20.92
N LEU A 347 2.85 18.54 21.32
CA LEU A 347 3.66 19.72 21.03
C LEU A 347 5.03 19.68 21.72
N ILE A 348 5.09 19.19 22.96
CA ILE A 348 6.34 19.02 23.70
C ILE A 348 7.22 18.01 22.95
N GLN A 349 6.68 16.86 22.57
CA GLN A 349 7.45 15.82 21.91
C GLN A 349 7.94 16.26 20.52
N GLU A 350 7.16 17.07 19.80
CA GLU A 350 7.59 17.65 18.53
C GLU A 350 8.80 18.61 18.71
N ARG A 351 8.79 19.37 19.79
CA ARG A 351 9.84 20.35 20.12
C ARG A 351 11.10 19.73 20.72
N HIS A 352 10.94 18.55 21.33
CA HIS A 352 11.99 17.80 22.02
C HIS A 352 12.23 16.44 21.36
N PRO A 353 12.85 16.37 20.17
CA PRO A 353 13.14 15.12 19.49
C PRO A 353 14.10 14.21 20.27
N ASP A 354 14.79 14.75 21.27
CA ASP A 354 15.64 14.05 22.25
C ASP A 354 14.83 13.32 23.33
N ILE A 355 13.49 13.47 23.34
CA ILE A 355 12.55 12.77 24.24
C ILE A 355 11.55 11.96 23.39
N PRO A 356 11.99 10.89 22.72
CA PRO A 356 11.13 10.16 21.78
C PRO A 356 10.10 9.26 22.47
N MET A 357 10.31 8.93 23.76
CA MET A 357 9.49 7.97 24.48
C MET A 357 8.47 8.66 25.38
N LYS A 358 7.34 8.00 25.63
CA LYS A 358 6.35 8.40 26.66
C LYS A 358 6.33 7.37 27.77
N SER A 359 6.11 7.83 29.01
CA SER A 359 5.92 6.93 30.15
C SER A 359 4.62 6.13 30.03
N SER A 360 4.57 4.96 30.66
CA SER A 360 3.36 4.15 30.73
C SER A 360 2.19 4.91 31.37
N ARG A 361 2.49 5.79 32.33
CA ARG A 361 1.51 6.70 32.96
C ARG A 361 0.94 7.70 31.95
N LEU A 362 1.79 8.30 31.10
CA LEU A 362 1.34 9.24 30.07
C LEU A 362 0.50 8.52 29.01
N TYR A 363 0.92 7.33 28.58
CA TYR A 363 0.14 6.51 27.63
C TYR A 363 -1.25 6.15 28.20
N ARG A 364 -1.35 5.74 29.47
CA ARG A 364 -2.64 5.49 30.12
C ARG A 364 -3.51 6.74 30.21
N ALA A 365 -2.92 7.85 30.61
CA ALA A 365 -3.67 9.11 30.68
C ALA A 365 -4.23 9.51 29.30
N LEU A 366 -3.49 9.33 28.20
CA LEU A 366 -3.97 9.55 26.84
C LEU A 366 -5.09 8.56 26.47
N PHE A 367 -4.95 7.29 26.83
CA PHE A 367 -5.97 6.27 26.59
C PHE A 367 -7.29 6.55 27.32
N GLU A 368 -7.21 7.04 28.55
CA GLU A 368 -8.35 7.38 29.39
C GLU A 368 -8.97 8.76 29.07
N ALA A 369 -8.19 9.65 28.44
CA ALA A 369 -8.60 11.02 28.13
C ALA A 369 -9.79 11.11 27.14
N HIS A 370 -10.23 9.99 26.54
CA HIS A 370 -11.27 9.98 25.52
C HIS A 370 -12.61 10.61 26.00
N SER A 371 -12.94 10.47 27.28
CA SER A 371 -14.13 11.07 27.89
C SER A 371 -13.99 12.58 28.17
N LEU A 372 -12.75 13.08 28.28
CA LEU A 372 -12.46 14.49 28.52
C LEU A 372 -12.53 15.31 27.23
N MET A 373 -12.31 14.67 26.09
CA MET A 373 -12.30 15.31 24.78
C MET A 373 -13.73 15.37 24.20
N ASN A 374 -14.56 16.20 24.78
CA ASN A 374 -15.91 16.49 24.34
C ASN A 374 -15.95 17.63 23.32
N LYS A 375 -17.14 18.11 22.96
CA LYS A 375 -17.34 19.20 22.01
C LYS A 375 -16.69 20.51 22.49
N GLU A 376 -16.88 20.85 23.75
CA GLU A 376 -16.33 22.07 24.36
C GLU A 376 -14.80 22.06 24.33
N TRP A 377 -14.19 20.90 24.57
CA TRP A 377 -12.74 20.73 24.43
C TRP A 377 -12.27 20.96 22.98
N ALA A 378 -12.99 20.46 21.99
CA ALA A 378 -12.64 20.63 20.58
C ALA A 378 -12.82 22.10 20.11
N GLU A 379 -13.79 22.81 20.67
CA GLU A 379 -14.08 24.20 20.36
C GLU A 379 -13.21 25.20 21.15
N ASN A 380 -12.46 24.73 22.16
CA ASN A 380 -11.61 25.58 22.98
C ASN A 380 -10.51 26.27 22.13
N PRO A 381 -10.42 27.62 22.14
CA PRO A 381 -9.43 28.35 21.37
C PRO A 381 -7.98 27.95 21.68
N VAL A 382 -7.69 27.61 22.95
CA VAL A 382 -6.35 27.18 23.38
C VAL A 382 -5.95 25.89 22.67
N ASN A 383 -6.89 24.93 22.55
CA ASN A 383 -6.65 23.66 21.86
C ASN A 383 -6.46 23.87 20.36
N ARG A 384 -7.28 24.73 19.73
CA ARG A 384 -7.15 25.07 18.31
C ARG A 384 -5.81 25.75 18.03
N GLN A 385 -5.39 26.71 18.87
CA GLN A 385 -4.08 27.36 18.72
C GLN A 385 -2.92 26.39 18.96
N THR A 386 -3.02 25.48 19.92
CA THR A 386 -2.00 24.46 20.17
C THR A 386 -1.87 23.51 18.97
N PHE A 387 -2.98 23.11 18.37
CA PHE A 387 -2.97 22.31 17.13
C PHE A 387 -2.30 23.08 15.99
N LEU A 388 -2.62 24.34 15.78
CA LEU A 388 -1.95 25.15 14.74
C LEU A 388 -0.44 25.27 15.00
N LYS A 389 0.02 25.39 16.26
CA LYS A 389 1.44 25.36 16.61
C LYS A 389 2.11 24.04 16.22
N ILE A 390 1.42 22.88 16.41
CA ILE A 390 1.89 21.58 15.97
C ILE A 390 1.99 21.55 14.42
N ILE A 391 0.95 21.98 13.70
CA ILE A 391 0.95 21.99 12.23
C ILE A 391 2.03 22.92 11.65
N GLN A 392 2.32 24.03 12.32
CA GLN A 392 3.35 25.01 11.94
C GLN A 392 4.78 24.59 12.30
N GLY A 393 4.94 23.47 12.97
CA GLY A 393 6.23 22.93 13.37
C GLY A 393 7.18 22.67 12.21
N ARG A 394 8.45 22.86 12.44
CA ARG A 394 9.49 22.60 11.42
C ARG A 394 9.83 21.12 11.27
N ARG A 395 9.72 20.35 12.34
CA ARG A 395 10.05 18.93 12.39
C ARG A 395 8.98 18.19 13.18
N GLY A 396 8.83 16.88 12.98
CA GLY A 396 7.95 16.05 13.82
C GLY A 396 6.44 16.16 13.54
N VAL A 397 5.97 17.07 12.67
CA VAL A 397 4.53 17.30 12.40
C VAL A 397 3.80 16.02 12.02
N TRP A 398 4.36 15.24 11.09
CA TRP A 398 3.75 13.96 10.69
C TRP A 398 3.65 13.01 11.87
N HIS A 399 4.72 12.86 12.66
CA HIS A 399 4.74 11.99 13.83
C HIS A 399 3.71 12.42 14.89
N ALA A 400 3.58 13.72 15.13
CA ALA A 400 2.57 14.24 16.05
C ALA A 400 1.13 13.93 15.57
N LEU A 401 0.84 14.11 14.27
CA LEU A 401 -0.47 13.82 13.70
C LEU A 401 -0.79 12.31 13.73
N GLU A 402 0.19 11.46 13.43
CA GLU A 402 0.05 10.00 13.51
C GLU A 402 -0.25 9.55 14.93
N GLU A 403 0.52 10.03 15.90
CA GLU A 403 0.28 9.75 17.32
C GLU A 403 -1.08 10.30 17.79
N MET A 404 -1.44 11.53 17.40
CA MET A 404 -2.77 12.06 17.70
C MET A 404 -3.89 11.20 17.09
N ASN A 405 -3.71 10.69 15.88
CA ASN A 405 -4.67 9.74 15.29
C ASN A 405 -4.68 8.43 16.06
N ARG A 406 -3.51 7.88 16.38
CA ARG A 406 -3.36 6.63 17.15
C ARG A 406 -4.09 6.68 18.50
N TRP A 407 -3.97 7.79 19.22
CA TRP A 407 -4.64 8.00 20.52
C TRP A 407 -6.06 8.56 20.40
N GLY A 408 -6.58 8.75 19.18
CA GLY A 408 -7.94 9.24 18.93
C GLY A 408 -8.13 10.74 19.16
N VAL A 409 -7.08 11.46 19.49
CA VAL A 409 -7.09 12.91 19.75
C VAL A 409 -7.45 13.72 18.50
N LEU A 410 -6.86 13.34 17.34
CA LEU A 410 -7.11 14.04 16.08
C LEU A 410 -8.58 14.00 15.66
N GLY A 411 -9.23 12.84 15.78
CA GLY A 411 -10.66 12.70 15.47
C GLY A 411 -11.59 13.40 16.45
N LYS A 412 -11.17 13.57 17.71
CA LYS A 412 -11.92 14.34 18.70
C LYS A 412 -11.81 15.84 18.47
N LEU A 413 -10.61 16.32 18.11
CA LEU A 413 -10.38 17.72 17.79
C LEU A 413 -11.03 18.14 16.46
N LEU A 414 -10.99 17.24 15.48
CA LEU A 414 -11.52 17.44 14.13
C LEU A 414 -12.62 16.42 13.83
N PRO A 415 -13.91 16.72 14.17
CA PRO A 415 -14.99 15.77 13.96
C PRO A 415 -15.20 15.32 12.52
N SER A 416 -14.83 16.17 11.54
CA SER A 416 -14.83 15.81 10.11
C SER A 416 -13.83 14.70 9.81
N PHE A 417 -12.63 14.74 10.42
CA PHE A 417 -11.60 13.72 10.29
C PHE A 417 -12.00 12.38 10.95
N ASN A 418 -12.71 12.44 12.08
CA ASN A 418 -13.19 11.23 12.76
C ASN A 418 -14.06 10.34 11.85
N ARG A 419 -14.76 10.93 10.89
CA ARG A 419 -15.63 10.18 9.95
C ARG A 419 -14.84 9.32 8.96
N ILE A 420 -13.64 9.73 8.62
CA ILE A 420 -12.78 9.01 7.66
C ILE A 420 -11.85 8.01 8.35
N VAL A 421 -11.78 8.01 9.69
CA VAL A 421 -10.97 7.05 10.46
C VAL A 421 -11.46 5.63 10.23
N GLY A 422 -10.55 4.78 9.71
CA GLY A 422 -10.87 3.39 9.37
C GLY A 422 -11.86 3.25 8.21
N GLN A 423 -12.15 4.31 7.47
CA GLN A 423 -13.02 4.24 6.30
C GLN A 423 -12.28 3.59 5.14
N MET A 424 -12.82 2.47 4.66
CA MET A 424 -12.34 1.82 3.46
C MET A 424 -12.87 2.53 2.21
N GLN A 425 -12.05 2.55 1.16
CA GLN A 425 -12.52 2.75 -0.20
C GLN A 425 -12.54 1.41 -0.93
N HIS A 426 -13.71 1.02 -1.40
CA HIS A 426 -13.86 -0.13 -2.28
C HIS A 426 -13.48 0.28 -3.71
N ASP A 427 -12.20 0.56 -3.93
CA ASP A 427 -11.65 0.75 -5.26
C ASP A 427 -10.33 -0.03 -5.42
N LEU A 428 -9.90 -0.15 -6.67
CA LEU A 428 -8.72 -0.92 -7.06
C LEU A 428 -7.39 -0.20 -6.76
N PHE A 429 -7.42 1.04 -6.28
CA PHE A 429 -6.26 1.92 -6.27
C PHE A 429 -5.67 2.12 -4.88
N HIS A 430 -6.52 2.27 -3.87
CA HIS A 430 -6.08 2.54 -2.52
C HIS A 430 -5.63 1.26 -1.83
N ALA A 431 -4.47 1.31 -1.21
CA ALA A 431 -3.95 0.22 -0.39
C ALA A 431 -4.30 0.41 1.10
N TYR A 432 -4.78 1.59 1.48
CA TYR A 432 -4.99 2.02 2.87
C TYR A 432 -6.36 2.64 3.07
N THR A 433 -6.79 2.74 4.34
CA THR A 433 -7.97 3.54 4.72
C THR A 433 -7.74 5.02 4.46
N VAL A 434 -8.82 5.82 4.34
CA VAL A 434 -8.74 7.25 3.96
C VAL A 434 -7.89 8.05 4.94
N ASP A 435 -8.01 7.81 6.24
CA ASP A 435 -7.19 8.48 7.27
C ASP A 435 -5.71 8.13 7.16
N GLN A 436 -5.37 6.86 6.91
CA GLN A 436 -3.97 6.44 6.74
C GLN A 436 -3.36 6.96 5.44
N HIS A 437 -4.11 6.92 4.34
CA HIS A 437 -3.73 7.55 3.08
C HIS A 437 -3.38 9.03 3.30
N THR A 438 -4.25 9.76 4.00
CA THR A 438 -4.07 11.17 4.33
C THR A 438 -2.79 11.43 5.14
N LEU A 439 -2.56 10.64 6.20
CA LEU A 439 -1.36 10.77 7.03
C LEU A 439 -0.08 10.37 6.28
N LEU A 440 -0.17 9.35 5.41
CA LEU A 440 0.95 8.93 4.57
C LEU A 440 1.32 10.01 3.53
N ALA A 441 0.33 10.68 2.95
CA ALA A 441 0.56 11.82 2.06
C ALA A 441 1.33 12.96 2.76
N ILE A 442 0.97 13.26 4.03
CA ILE A 442 1.70 14.23 4.85
C ILE A 442 3.14 13.74 5.16
N ARG A 443 3.35 12.45 5.40
CA ARG A 443 4.69 11.86 5.56
C ARG A 443 5.56 12.10 4.33
N TYR A 444 5.04 11.82 3.13
CA TYR A 444 5.76 12.10 1.89
C TYR A 444 6.09 13.57 1.71
N LEU A 445 5.14 14.47 2.01
CA LEU A 445 5.41 15.91 1.99
C LEU A 445 6.56 16.30 2.91
N ARG A 446 6.57 15.78 4.13
CA ARG A 446 7.62 16.08 5.11
C ARG A 446 8.98 15.49 4.72
N ASN A 447 9.01 14.37 4.05
CA ASN A 447 10.25 13.76 3.53
C ASN A 447 10.96 14.68 2.52
N PHE A 448 10.23 15.54 1.78
CA PHE A 448 10.84 16.53 0.88
C PHE A 448 11.61 17.64 1.59
N THR A 449 11.48 17.80 2.91
CA THR A 449 12.31 18.75 3.69
C THR A 449 13.69 18.19 4.04
N HIS A 450 13.98 16.92 3.73
CA HIS A 450 15.25 16.26 4.00
C HIS A 450 16.09 16.18 2.73
N SER A 451 17.25 16.82 2.72
CA SER A 451 18.17 16.85 1.58
C SER A 451 18.68 15.45 1.17
N GLU A 452 18.68 14.52 2.10
CA GLU A 452 19.05 13.12 1.85
C GLU A 452 18.12 12.42 0.82
N ASN A 453 16.87 12.85 0.74
CA ASN A 453 15.85 12.34 -0.17
C ASN A 453 15.79 13.12 -1.51
N ALA A 454 16.63 14.13 -1.69
CA ALA A 454 16.61 14.98 -2.89
C ALA A 454 16.92 14.23 -4.19
N HIS A 455 17.59 13.07 -4.11
CA HIS A 455 17.93 12.25 -5.27
C HIS A 455 16.70 11.58 -5.89
N GLU A 456 15.66 11.29 -5.12
CA GLU A 456 14.45 10.60 -5.58
C GLU A 456 13.50 11.55 -6.33
N LEU A 457 13.23 12.73 -5.76
CA LEU A 457 12.34 13.76 -6.33
C LEU A 457 12.95 15.15 -6.16
N PRO A 458 13.95 15.51 -7.01
CA PRO A 458 14.71 16.76 -6.86
C PRO A 458 13.83 18.01 -6.88
N LEU A 459 12.86 18.07 -7.82
CA LEU A 459 11.95 19.22 -7.94
C LEU A 459 11.07 19.39 -6.70
N CYS A 460 10.53 18.30 -6.13
CA CYS A 460 9.72 18.37 -4.92
C CYS A 460 10.53 18.92 -3.74
N THR A 461 11.77 18.49 -3.59
CA THR A 461 12.68 18.96 -2.55
C THR A 461 13.02 20.44 -2.74
N GLU A 462 13.38 20.87 -3.96
CA GLU A 462 13.66 22.27 -4.29
C GLU A 462 12.47 23.17 -3.95
N LEU A 463 11.28 22.80 -4.43
CA LEU A 463 10.05 23.56 -4.20
C LEU A 463 9.66 23.64 -2.73
N MET A 464 9.77 22.50 -2.01
CA MET A 464 9.41 22.43 -0.60
C MET A 464 10.38 23.23 0.28
N MET A 465 11.68 23.23 -0.02
CA MET A 465 12.68 24.02 0.70
C MET A 465 12.51 25.53 0.46
N ALA A 466 12.06 25.93 -0.72
CA ALA A 466 11.78 27.32 -1.06
C ALA A 466 10.42 27.81 -0.52
N MET A 467 9.51 26.90 -0.16
CA MET A 467 8.15 27.25 0.24
C MET A 467 8.10 27.90 1.63
N LYS A 468 7.48 29.07 1.71
CA LYS A 468 7.10 29.70 2.99
C LYS A 468 5.69 29.29 3.37
N GLY A 469 5.44 29.08 4.67
CA GLY A 469 4.10 28.72 5.15
C GLY A 469 3.63 27.31 4.70
N SER A 470 4.52 26.32 4.65
CA SER A 470 4.22 24.93 4.25
C SER A 470 3.14 24.25 5.11
N TRP A 471 2.84 24.81 6.29
CA TRP A 471 1.75 24.36 7.15
C TRP A 471 0.37 24.40 6.46
N ARG A 472 0.16 25.36 5.54
CA ARG A 472 -1.07 25.43 4.72
C ARG A 472 -1.23 24.20 3.84
N LEU A 473 -0.13 23.71 3.27
CA LEU A 473 -0.13 22.50 2.46
C LEU A 473 -0.36 21.25 3.31
N VAL A 474 0.15 21.22 4.55
CA VAL A 474 -0.17 20.13 5.51
C VAL A 474 -1.66 20.09 5.82
N LEU A 475 -2.30 21.26 6.07
CA LEU A 475 -3.76 21.32 6.27
C LEU A 475 -4.53 20.93 5.01
N ALA A 476 -4.09 21.39 3.83
CA ALA A 476 -4.73 21.00 2.58
C ALA A 476 -4.67 19.48 2.37
N LEU A 477 -3.53 18.82 2.63
CA LEU A 477 -3.40 17.37 2.61
C LEU A 477 -4.28 16.70 3.67
N LEU A 478 -4.36 17.24 4.88
CA LEU A 478 -5.21 16.68 5.94
C LEU A 478 -6.70 16.67 5.56
N TYR A 479 -7.11 17.56 4.67
CA TYR A 479 -8.51 17.76 4.27
C TYR A 479 -8.83 17.39 2.82
N HIS A 480 -7.87 17.02 1.97
CA HIS A 480 -8.11 16.80 0.54
C HIS A 480 -9.19 15.74 0.28
N ASP A 481 -9.20 14.69 1.09
CA ASP A 481 -10.13 13.56 0.98
C ASP A 481 -11.25 13.53 2.04
N ILE A 482 -11.40 14.59 2.81
CA ILE A 482 -12.33 14.67 3.93
C ILE A 482 -13.81 14.55 3.51
N GLY A 483 -14.10 14.80 2.25
CA GLY A 483 -15.44 14.70 1.64
C GLY A 483 -15.83 13.28 1.21
N LYS A 484 -14.92 12.32 1.23
CA LYS A 484 -15.18 10.94 0.81
C LYS A 484 -16.28 10.27 1.66
N GLY A 485 -17.08 9.41 1.02
CA GLY A 485 -18.19 8.69 1.69
C GLY A 485 -19.42 9.53 2.04
N ARG A 486 -19.51 10.77 1.53
CA ARG A 486 -20.68 11.67 1.79
C ARG A 486 -21.67 11.74 0.63
N GLY A 487 -21.37 11.05 -0.49
CA GLY A 487 -22.14 11.19 -1.73
C GLY A 487 -21.80 12.49 -2.48
N GLY A 488 -21.78 12.45 -3.80
CA GLY A 488 -21.43 13.60 -4.62
C GLY A 488 -19.91 13.81 -4.82
N ASP A 489 -19.55 15.02 -5.25
CA ASP A 489 -18.16 15.41 -5.53
C ASP A 489 -17.41 15.70 -4.22
N HIS A 490 -16.55 14.76 -3.80
CA HIS A 490 -15.82 14.87 -2.53
C HIS A 490 -14.87 16.08 -2.48
N SER A 491 -14.35 16.54 -3.62
CA SER A 491 -13.45 17.71 -3.67
C SER A 491 -14.20 19.00 -3.32
N LYS A 492 -15.44 19.15 -3.85
CA LYS A 492 -16.31 20.29 -3.52
C LYS A 492 -16.77 20.25 -2.07
N ILE A 493 -17.24 19.08 -1.62
CA ILE A 493 -17.67 18.87 -0.24
C ILE A 493 -16.48 19.12 0.72
N GLY A 494 -15.29 18.62 0.37
CA GLY A 494 -14.06 18.84 1.14
C GLY A 494 -13.69 20.32 1.24
N ALA A 495 -13.82 21.06 0.13
CA ALA A 495 -13.57 22.50 0.11
C ALA A 495 -14.50 23.29 1.05
N GLU A 496 -15.78 22.92 1.12
CA GLU A 496 -16.74 23.55 2.06
C GLU A 496 -16.39 23.22 3.51
N ILE A 497 -16.01 21.97 3.79
CA ILE A 497 -15.61 21.53 5.14
C ILE A 497 -14.32 22.23 5.58
N VAL A 498 -13.31 22.34 4.72
CA VAL A 498 -12.05 23.01 5.08
C VAL A 498 -12.25 24.51 5.24
N ARG A 499 -13.16 25.11 4.47
CA ARG A 499 -13.51 26.54 4.64
C ARG A 499 -14.15 26.78 6.00
N GLN A 500 -15.02 25.88 6.48
CA GLN A 500 -15.57 25.96 7.81
C GLN A 500 -14.47 25.80 8.88
N MET A 501 -13.58 24.82 8.72
CA MET A 501 -12.43 24.63 9.63
C MET A 501 -11.54 25.89 9.69
N CYS A 502 -11.26 26.53 8.54
CA CYS A 502 -10.49 27.78 8.53
C CYS A 502 -11.15 28.86 9.39
N ARG A 503 -12.48 29.02 9.30
CA ARG A 503 -13.22 29.97 10.18
C ARG A 503 -13.09 29.59 11.66
N ASP A 504 -13.28 28.30 11.97
CA ASP A 504 -13.23 27.79 13.34
C ASP A 504 -11.85 27.95 14.00
N PHE A 505 -10.79 27.92 13.19
CA PHE A 505 -9.40 28.06 13.62
C PHE A 505 -8.82 29.48 13.38
N GLU A 506 -9.68 30.45 13.01
CA GLU A 506 -9.31 31.84 12.75
C GLU A 506 -8.26 32.02 11.64
N ILE A 507 -8.22 31.07 10.67
CA ILE A 507 -7.41 31.17 9.47
C ILE A 507 -8.19 31.99 8.45
N THR A 508 -7.67 33.14 8.04
CA THR A 508 -8.38 34.13 7.20
C THR A 508 -7.55 34.56 5.98
N GLY A 509 -8.20 35.30 5.06
CA GLY A 509 -7.55 35.91 3.90
C GLY A 509 -6.93 34.88 2.95
N GLU A 510 -5.76 35.23 2.42
CA GLU A 510 -5.04 34.44 1.40
C GLU A 510 -4.72 33.01 1.86
N ASP A 511 -4.46 32.78 3.15
CA ASP A 511 -4.15 31.46 3.67
C ASP A 511 -5.38 30.52 3.58
N ALA A 512 -6.56 31.01 3.95
CA ALA A 512 -7.80 30.22 3.83
C ALA A 512 -8.16 29.95 2.37
N ASP A 513 -7.99 30.95 1.49
CA ASP A 513 -8.27 30.82 0.05
C ASP A 513 -7.29 29.84 -0.62
N TYR A 514 -6.04 29.80 -0.17
CA TYR A 514 -5.03 28.88 -0.67
C TYR A 514 -5.35 27.45 -0.25
N ILE A 515 -5.68 27.21 1.03
CA ILE A 515 -6.00 25.87 1.55
C ILE A 515 -7.26 25.33 0.86
N GLU A 516 -8.33 26.14 0.77
CA GLU A 516 -9.58 25.76 0.09
C GLU A 516 -9.34 25.40 -1.37
N PHE A 517 -8.57 26.24 -2.12
CA PHE A 517 -8.21 26.01 -3.49
C PHE A 517 -7.52 24.65 -3.68
N LEU A 518 -6.55 24.33 -2.85
CA LEU A 518 -5.82 23.07 -2.94
C LEU A 518 -6.73 21.86 -2.70
N VAL A 519 -7.63 21.92 -1.72
CA VAL A 519 -8.60 20.86 -1.45
C VAL A 519 -9.59 20.70 -2.60
N ARG A 520 -10.09 21.81 -3.16
CA ARG A 520 -11.06 21.82 -4.28
C ARG A 520 -10.45 21.25 -5.55
N GLU A 521 -9.19 21.56 -5.82
CA GLU A 521 -8.54 21.28 -7.09
C GLU A 521 -7.52 20.13 -7.02
N HIS A 522 -7.47 19.37 -5.89
CA HIS A 522 -6.42 18.37 -5.68
C HIS A 522 -6.33 17.31 -6.80
N LEU A 523 -7.44 16.97 -7.46
CA LEU A 523 -7.48 16.02 -8.58
C LEU A 523 -7.16 16.66 -9.93
N THR A 524 -7.21 18.01 -10.04
CA THR A 524 -7.17 18.69 -11.33
C THR A 524 -5.84 18.50 -12.05
N MET A 525 -4.72 18.63 -11.34
CA MET A 525 -3.40 18.48 -11.97
C MET A 525 -3.16 17.04 -12.44
N SER A 526 -3.53 16.06 -11.64
CA SER A 526 -3.45 14.64 -12.01
C SER A 526 -4.31 14.33 -13.24
N MET A 527 -5.54 14.86 -13.26
CA MET A 527 -6.47 14.67 -14.38
C MET A 527 -5.94 15.31 -15.68
N VAL A 528 -5.44 16.55 -15.62
CA VAL A 528 -4.88 17.24 -16.79
C VAL A 528 -3.64 16.52 -17.30
N ALA A 529 -2.69 16.19 -16.39
CA ALA A 529 -1.45 15.53 -16.77
C ALA A 529 -1.66 14.15 -17.39
N GLN A 530 -2.64 13.38 -16.89
CA GLN A 530 -2.86 12.01 -17.33
C GLN A 530 -3.90 11.85 -18.46
N LYS A 531 -4.88 12.77 -18.57
CA LYS A 531 -6.02 12.62 -19.50
C LYS A 531 -6.07 13.66 -20.63
N GLN A 532 -5.20 14.69 -20.63
CA GLN A 532 -5.19 15.72 -21.64
C GLN A 532 -3.83 15.83 -22.33
N ASP A 533 -3.78 16.34 -23.55
CA ASP A 533 -2.52 16.56 -24.25
C ASP A 533 -1.82 17.81 -23.72
N ILE A 534 -0.87 17.61 -22.78
CA ILE A 534 -0.08 18.69 -22.17
C ILE A 534 0.89 19.38 -23.14
N SER A 535 1.06 18.87 -24.35
CA SER A 535 1.79 19.55 -25.42
C SER A 535 0.94 20.58 -26.16
N ASP A 536 -0.40 20.53 -26.00
CA ASP A 536 -1.31 21.55 -26.51
C ASP A 536 -1.26 22.81 -25.65
N PRO A 537 -0.86 23.96 -26.22
CA PRO A 537 -0.82 25.24 -25.50
C PRO A 537 -2.17 25.66 -24.89
N GLU A 538 -3.29 25.32 -25.53
CA GLU A 538 -4.62 25.66 -25.01
C GLU A 538 -4.93 24.90 -23.72
N VAL A 539 -4.55 23.64 -23.61
CA VAL A 539 -4.69 22.83 -22.39
C VAL A 539 -3.87 23.45 -21.26
N VAL A 540 -2.62 23.83 -21.54
CA VAL A 540 -1.75 24.46 -20.55
C VAL A 540 -2.27 25.83 -20.14
N GLU A 541 -2.76 26.64 -21.08
CA GLU A 541 -3.35 27.95 -20.83
C GLU A 541 -4.59 27.85 -19.94
N ASN A 542 -5.52 26.94 -20.26
CA ASN A 542 -6.74 26.71 -19.48
C ASN A 542 -6.40 26.25 -18.05
N PHE A 543 -5.45 25.34 -17.91
CA PHE A 543 -4.96 24.92 -16.60
C PHE A 543 -4.27 26.07 -15.84
N ALA A 544 -3.44 26.87 -16.51
CA ALA A 544 -2.77 28.02 -15.91
C ALA A 544 -3.76 29.10 -15.44
N LYS A 545 -4.80 29.39 -16.24
CA LYS A 545 -5.90 30.29 -15.84
C LYS A 545 -6.64 29.82 -14.60
N LYS A 546 -6.87 28.51 -14.50
CA LYS A 546 -7.53 27.88 -13.36
C LYS A 546 -6.67 27.94 -12.09
N VAL A 547 -5.39 27.70 -12.21
CA VAL A 547 -4.42 27.77 -11.10
C VAL A 547 -4.17 29.22 -10.65
N GLY A 548 -3.99 30.14 -11.58
CA GLY A 548 -3.88 31.59 -11.38
C GLY A 548 -2.53 32.07 -10.89
N THR A 549 -1.88 31.43 -9.92
CA THR A 549 -0.62 31.92 -9.30
C THR A 549 0.45 30.83 -9.22
N MET A 550 1.73 31.26 -9.20
CA MET A 550 2.87 30.33 -8.99
C MET A 550 2.77 29.62 -7.64
N GLU A 551 2.31 30.28 -6.59
CA GLU A 551 2.18 29.69 -5.27
C GLU A 551 1.17 28.53 -5.27
N ARG A 552 -0.01 28.75 -5.90
CA ARG A 552 -1.02 27.71 -6.09
C ARG A 552 -0.50 26.55 -6.96
N LEU A 553 0.26 26.84 -8.01
CA LEU A 553 0.87 25.81 -8.85
C LEU A 553 1.83 24.93 -8.07
N VAL A 554 2.72 25.54 -7.28
CA VAL A 554 3.68 24.83 -6.43
C VAL A 554 2.95 23.93 -5.42
N GLY A 555 1.95 24.49 -4.72
CA GLY A 555 1.17 23.71 -3.75
C GLY A 555 0.41 22.55 -4.38
N LEU A 556 -0.22 22.78 -5.52
CA LEU A 556 -0.99 21.76 -6.23
C LEU A 556 -0.08 20.64 -6.76
N TYR A 557 1.11 20.96 -7.27
CA TYR A 557 2.10 19.98 -7.71
C TYR A 557 2.56 19.09 -6.54
N LEU A 558 3.00 19.71 -5.43
CA LEU A 558 3.46 18.96 -4.25
C LEU A 558 2.34 18.08 -3.66
N LEU A 559 1.13 18.63 -3.56
CA LEU A 559 -0.04 17.89 -3.09
C LEU A 559 -0.32 16.68 -3.98
N THR A 560 -0.38 16.88 -5.30
CA THR A 560 -0.67 15.80 -6.27
C THR A 560 0.38 14.70 -6.22
N VAL A 561 1.66 15.02 -6.11
CA VAL A 561 2.74 14.02 -5.97
C VAL A 561 2.56 13.21 -4.68
N CYS A 562 2.28 13.88 -3.56
CA CYS A 562 2.07 13.21 -2.27
C CYS A 562 0.86 12.30 -2.29
N ASP A 563 -0.27 12.76 -2.83
CA ASP A 563 -1.51 12.03 -2.94
C ASP A 563 -1.35 10.74 -3.77
N ILE A 564 -0.79 10.84 -4.99
CA ILE A 564 -0.55 9.66 -5.84
C ILE A 564 0.40 8.67 -5.17
N ARG A 565 1.46 9.12 -4.52
CA ARG A 565 2.39 8.24 -3.79
C ARG A 565 1.74 7.54 -2.61
N ALA A 566 0.84 8.23 -1.92
CA ALA A 566 0.13 7.68 -0.77
C ALA A 566 -0.99 6.70 -1.13
N THR A 567 -1.44 6.69 -2.39
CA THR A 567 -2.51 5.78 -2.84
C THR A 567 -2.07 4.32 -2.79
N GLY A 568 -0.81 4.02 -3.16
CA GLY A 568 -0.26 2.67 -3.05
C GLY A 568 1.14 2.55 -3.64
N PRO A 569 1.92 1.54 -3.22
CA PRO A 569 3.34 1.40 -3.60
C PRO A 569 3.56 1.18 -5.09
N LYS A 570 2.56 0.65 -5.82
CA LYS A 570 2.63 0.39 -7.27
C LYS A 570 2.00 1.48 -8.12
N ILE A 571 1.40 2.50 -7.52
CA ILE A 571 0.64 3.52 -8.26
C ILE A 571 1.56 4.63 -8.78
N TRP A 572 2.59 5.00 -8.03
CA TRP A 572 3.60 5.95 -8.44
C TRP A 572 4.64 5.30 -9.35
N ASN A 573 4.98 5.94 -10.46
CA ASN A 573 6.09 5.56 -11.33
C ASN A 573 6.76 6.79 -11.92
N ALA A 574 7.95 6.61 -12.49
CA ALA A 574 8.75 7.69 -13.06
C ALA A 574 8.06 8.39 -14.25
N TRP A 575 7.19 7.66 -14.97
CA TRP A 575 6.41 8.22 -16.06
C TRP A 575 5.41 9.27 -15.58
N LYS A 576 4.65 8.97 -14.52
CA LYS A 576 3.73 9.94 -13.90
C LYS A 576 4.48 11.15 -13.33
N ALA A 577 5.65 10.91 -12.74
CA ALA A 577 6.52 11.99 -12.29
C ALA A 577 6.85 12.95 -13.43
N GLN A 578 7.29 12.43 -14.57
CA GLN A 578 7.65 13.23 -15.74
C GLN A 578 6.46 14.03 -16.30
N LEU A 579 5.28 13.40 -16.41
CA LEU A 579 4.08 14.09 -16.88
C LEU A 579 3.70 15.29 -15.99
N LEU A 580 3.76 15.10 -14.68
CA LEU A 580 3.47 16.16 -13.72
C LEU A 580 4.52 17.28 -13.77
N GLU A 581 5.79 16.94 -13.92
CA GLU A 581 6.88 17.92 -14.08
C GLU A 581 6.73 18.73 -15.37
N ASP A 582 6.42 18.07 -16.50
CA ASP A 582 6.23 18.73 -17.78
C ASP A 582 5.06 19.72 -17.74
N LEU A 583 3.94 19.32 -17.12
CA LEU A 583 2.81 20.20 -16.90
C LEU A 583 3.17 21.37 -15.98
N PHE A 584 3.89 21.10 -14.89
CA PHE A 584 4.38 22.13 -13.97
C PHE A 584 5.23 23.19 -14.68
N TYR A 585 6.27 22.76 -15.42
CA TYR A 585 7.17 23.70 -16.09
C TYR A 585 6.48 24.48 -17.21
N SER A 586 5.57 23.84 -17.95
CA SER A 586 4.81 24.51 -19.03
C SER A 586 3.88 25.57 -18.45
N THR A 587 3.17 25.26 -17.38
CA THR A 587 2.28 26.18 -16.66
C THR A 587 3.06 27.32 -16.00
N ALA A 588 4.20 27.02 -15.36
CA ALA A 588 5.06 28.02 -14.74
C ALA A 588 5.58 29.05 -15.74
N ARG A 589 5.91 28.62 -16.96
CA ARG A 589 6.32 29.54 -18.06
C ARG A 589 5.17 30.47 -18.46
N PHE A 590 3.96 29.93 -18.60
CA PHE A 590 2.78 30.73 -18.92
C PHE A 590 2.49 31.77 -17.85
N LEU A 591 2.48 31.37 -16.58
CA LEU A 591 2.23 32.28 -15.42
C LEU A 591 3.28 33.40 -15.29
N LYS A 592 4.50 33.19 -15.80
CA LYS A 592 5.56 34.20 -15.86
C LYS A 592 5.45 35.14 -17.08
N GLY A 593 4.32 35.16 -17.78
CA GLY A 593 4.07 36.04 -18.91
C GLY A 593 4.83 35.68 -20.20
N LYS A 594 5.40 34.46 -20.26
CA LYS A 594 6.06 33.96 -21.48
C LYS A 594 5.06 33.11 -22.26
N GLY A 595 4.19 33.77 -23.04
CA GLY A 595 3.22 33.10 -23.92
C GLY A 595 3.91 32.04 -24.80
N ILE A 596 3.17 30.98 -25.15
CA ILE A 596 3.67 29.92 -26.03
C ILE A 596 3.36 30.34 -27.48
N ASP A 597 4.31 31.01 -28.12
CA ASP A 597 4.32 31.17 -29.57
C ASP A 597 4.77 29.85 -30.20
N ARG A 598 3.85 29.16 -30.89
CA ARG A 598 4.07 27.81 -31.47
C ARG A 598 5.21 27.84 -32.50
N ASP A 599 5.25 28.82 -33.38
CA ASP A 599 6.25 28.88 -34.46
C ASP A 599 7.64 29.24 -33.92
N LEU A 600 7.68 30.14 -32.96
CA LEU A 600 8.91 30.50 -32.24
C LEU A 600 9.47 29.31 -31.46
N LEU A 601 8.59 28.53 -30.82
CA LEU A 601 9.00 27.36 -30.04
C LEU A 601 9.55 26.25 -30.95
N VAL A 602 8.89 25.96 -32.09
CA VAL A 602 9.38 25.01 -33.08
C VAL A 602 10.73 25.43 -33.61
N SER A 603 10.85 26.68 -34.08
CA SER A 603 12.12 27.24 -34.60
C SER A 603 13.24 27.13 -33.57
N ARG A 604 12.95 27.42 -32.28
CA ARG A 604 13.91 27.30 -31.20
C ARG A 604 14.31 25.84 -30.94
N ARG A 605 13.35 24.91 -30.86
CA ARG A 605 13.63 23.48 -30.66
C ARG A 605 14.49 22.90 -31.78
N ARG A 606 14.18 23.22 -33.03
CA ARG A 606 15.00 22.81 -34.18
C ARG A 606 16.44 23.36 -34.08
N LYS A 607 16.59 24.64 -33.75
CA LYS A 607 17.89 25.27 -33.59
C LYS A 607 18.69 24.67 -32.43
N ASP A 608 18.06 24.45 -31.29
CA ASP A 608 18.72 23.88 -30.14
C ASP A 608 19.10 22.41 -30.38
N ALA A 609 18.25 21.64 -31.08
CA ALA A 609 18.55 20.26 -31.48
C ALA A 609 19.75 20.21 -32.42
N LEU A 610 19.81 21.06 -33.43
CA LEU A 610 20.98 21.15 -34.36
C LEU A 610 22.27 21.54 -33.62
N ARG A 611 22.20 22.42 -32.65
CA ARG A 611 23.38 22.78 -31.82
C ARG A 611 23.87 21.57 -31.00
N MET A 612 22.95 20.79 -30.41
CA MET A 612 23.32 19.67 -29.57
C MET A 612 23.78 18.42 -30.38
N THR A 613 23.36 18.26 -31.62
CA THR A 613 23.79 17.15 -32.49
C THR A 613 25.24 17.22 -32.92
N ARG A 614 25.82 18.42 -33.02
CA ARG A 614 27.17 18.68 -33.61
C ARG A 614 27.34 18.10 -35.02
N PHE A 615 26.29 18.06 -35.83
CA PHE A 615 26.33 17.58 -37.22
C PHE A 615 27.18 18.49 -38.10
N ILE A 616 27.84 17.88 -39.08
CA ILE A 616 28.49 18.58 -40.22
C ILE A 616 27.41 19.20 -41.14
N PRO A 617 27.76 20.20 -42.00
CA PRO A 617 26.77 20.91 -42.82
C PRO A 617 25.85 19.98 -43.65
N GLU A 618 26.41 18.98 -44.32
CA GLU A 618 25.64 18.01 -45.12
C GLU A 618 24.62 17.19 -44.30
N GLN A 619 25.00 16.79 -43.09
CA GLN A 619 24.11 16.09 -42.17
C GLN A 619 23.00 17.01 -41.67
N ARG A 620 23.32 18.32 -41.45
CA ARG A 620 22.31 19.32 -41.07
C ARG A 620 21.28 19.54 -42.14
N ASP A 621 21.72 19.61 -43.39
CA ASP A 621 20.82 19.80 -44.51
C ASP A 621 19.91 18.59 -44.73
N ARG A 622 20.45 17.39 -44.62
CA ARG A 622 19.63 16.14 -44.69
C ARG A 622 18.58 16.08 -43.60
N ILE A 623 18.95 16.36 -42.35
CA ILE A 623 18.01 16.30 -41.23
C ILE A 623 16.98 17.42 -41.27
N ASN A 624 17.37 18.63 -41.74
CA ASN A 624 16.41 19.72 -41.92
C ASN A 624 15.37 19.37 -43.00
N LYS A 625 15.80 18.86 -44.18
CA LYS A 625 14.89 18.36 -45.21
C LYS A 625 13.93 17.28 -44.68
N PHE A 626 14.43 16.38 -43.86
CA PHE A 626 13.60 15.38 -43.22
C PHE A 626 12.57 16.00 -42.23
N TRP A 627 13.00 16.95 -41.41
CA TRP A 627 12.11 17.67 -40.49
C TRP A 627 11.08 18.54 -41.18
N ASP A 628 11.34 19.04 -42.42
CA ASP A 628 10.39 19.85 -43.18
C ASP A 628 9.17 19.03 -43.64
N ASN A 629 9.25 17.69 -43.62
CA ASN A 629 8.13 16.80 -43.89
C ASN A 629 7.15 16.72 -42.74
N PHE A 630 7.55 17.04 -41.51
CA PHE A 630 6.70 16.92 -40.35
C PHE A 630 6.05 18.26 -39.98
N ASP A 631 4.89 18.18 -39.38
CA ASP A 631 4.15 19.35 -38.91
C ASP A 631 4.69 19.87 -37.55
N VAL A 632 4.07 20.93 -37.06
CA VAL A 632 4.35 21.54 -35.79
C VAL A 632 4.18 20.53 -34.63
N ALA A 633 3.26 19.55 -34.79
CA ALA A 633 2.93 18.57 -33.74
C ALA A 633 4.13 17.69 -33.35
N TYR A 634 4.95 17.27 -34.30
CA TYR A 634 6.17 16.51 -34.02
C TYR A 634 7.10 17.26 -33.06
N PHE A 635 7.37 18.53 -33.35
CA PHE A 635 8.24 19.36 -32.50
C PHE A 635 7.61 19.75 -31.16
N MET A 636 6.30 19.79 -31.09
CA MET A 636 5.56 20.09 -29.86
C MET A 636 5.53 18.88 -28.90
N LYS A 637 5.39 17.67 -29.44
CA LYS A 637 5.28 16.43 -28.65
C LYS A 637 6.62 15.85 -28.18
N HIS A 638 7.74 16.32 -28.76
CA HIS A 638 9.08 15.83 -28.41
C HIS A 638 9.94 16.89 -27.75
N SER A 639 10.67 16.52 -26.69
CA SER A 639 11.67 17.36 -26.07
C SER A 639 12.87 17.57 -27.02
N VAL A 640 13.67 18.61 -26.81
CA VAL A 640 14.91 18.83 -27.60
C VAL A 640 15.82 17.60 -27.53
N ARG A 641 15.92 16.93 -26.39
CA ARG A 641 16.73 15.71 -26.22
C ARG A 641 16.20 14.55 -27.06
N ASN A 642 14.87 14.37 -27.14
CA ASN A 642 14.24 13.36 -27.99
C ASN A 642 14.53 13.67 -29.47
N ILE A 643 14.30 14.91 -29.91
CA ILE A 643 14.57 15.34 -31.26
C ILE A 643 16.06 15.11 -31.64
N VAL A 644 16.99 15.39 -30.72
CA VAL A 644 18.44 15.11 -30.91
C VAL A 644 18.70 13.61 -31.08
N TRP A 645 18.08 12.79 -30.24
CA TRP A 645 18.24 11.33 -30.34
C TRP A 645 17.62 10.81 -31.62
N HIS A 646 16.40 11.21 -31.97
CA HIS A 646 15.76 10.86 -33.24
C HIS A 646 16.65 11.22 -34.41
N ALA A 647 17.16 12.47 -34.48
CA ALA A 647 18.02 12.92 -35.55
C ALA A 647 19.29 12.09 -35.68
N LYS A 648 19.97 11.76 -34.58
CA LYS A 648 21.20 10.97 -34.58
C LYS A 648 20.96 9.54 -35.06
N VAL A 649 19.90 8.92 -34.59
CA VAL A 649 19.59 7.51 -34.86
C VAL A 649 19.01 7.34 -36.26
N LEU A 650 18.15 8.26 -36.73
CA LEU A 650 17.49 8.15 -38.02
C LEU A 650 18.37 8.59 -39.18
N LEU A 651 19.33 9.49 -38.98
CA LEU A 651 20.14 10.06 -40.06
C LEU A 651 20.79 9.02 -40.99
N PRO A 652 21.35 7.88 -40.55
CA PRO A 652 21.90 6.84 -41.42
C PRO A 652 20.84 6.13 -42.27
N HIS A 653 19.58 6.14 -41.82
CA HIS A 653 18.50 5.36 -42.42
C HIS A 653 17.50 6.17 -43.26
N LEU A 654 17.70 7.49 -43.37
CA LEU A 654 16.79 8.39 -44.10
C LEU A 654 16.62 8.05 -45.57
N ASP A 655 17.59 7.45 -46.20
CA ASP A 655 17.54 7.08 -47.61
C ASP A 655 17.15 5.60 -47.83
N SER A 656 16.88 4.87 -46.75
CA SER A 656 16.47 3.46 -46.83
C SER A 656 14.97 3.33 -47.06
N SER A 657 14.56 2.36 -47.88
CA SER A 657 13.16 1.95 -48.02
C SER A 657 12.74 0.91 -46.99
N LYS A 658 13.69 0.35 -46.23
CA LYS A 658 13.42 -0.65 -45.20
C LYS A 658 13.00 0.02 -43.88
N SER A 659 12.13 -0.65 -43.12
CA SER A 659 11.78 -0.24 -41.79
C SER A 659 13.01 -0.29 -40.88
N PHE A 660 13.06 0.65 -39.95
CA PHE A 660 14.11 0.74 -38.96
C PHE A 660 13.51 0.92 -37.56
N VAL A 661 14.04 0.19 -36.60
CA VAL A 661 13.60 0.25 -35.19
C VAL A 661 14.81 0.48 -34.29
N ALA A 662 14.72 1.40 -33.40
CA ALA A 662 15.74 1.66 -32.41
C ALA A 662 15.10 1.87 -31.02
N SER A 663 15.84 1.60 -29.98
CA SER A 663 15.38 1.86 -28.61
C SER A 663 16.45 2.53 -27.77
N ARG A 664 16.01 3.07 -26.65
CA ARG A 664 16.88 3.52 -25.56
C ARG A 664 16.18 3.39 -24.23
N SER A 665 16.92 3.09 -23.19
CA SER A 665 16.42 3.16 -21.81
C SER A 665 16.22 4.62 -21.39
N LEU A 666 15.14 4.88 -20.67
CA LEU A 666 14.82 6.21 -20.19
C LEU A 666 15.53 6.47 -18.85
N ARG A 667 16.39 7.49 -18.79
CA ARG A 667 17.13 7.84 -17.57
C ARG A 667 16.18 8.19 -16.43
N GLY A 668 16.38 7.57 -15.28
CA GLY A 668 15.56 7.78 -14.10
C GLY A 668 14.25 6.96 -14.09
N MET A 669 14.06 6.07 -15.05
CA MET A 669 12.92 5.18 -15.16
C MET A 669 13.42 3.74 -15.27
N GLU A 670 13.41 3.00 -14.17
CA GLU A 670 13.71 1.57 -14.20
C GLU A 670 12.68 0.87 -15.09
N HIS A 671 13.13 -0.07 -15.92
CA HIS A 671 12.31 -0.88 -16.82
C HIS A 671 11.49 -0.10 -17.89
N ALA A 672 11.83 1.17 -18.16
CA ALA A 672 11.15 1.95 -19.19
C ALA A 672 12.06 2.24 -20.40
N HIS A 673 11.54 1.98 -21.59
CA HIS A 673 12.27 2.14 -22.87
C HIS A 673 11.47 2.99 -23.85
N GLU A 674 12.15 3.85 -24.58
CA GLU A 674 11.56 4.53 -25.73
C GLU A 674 11.97 3.76 -27.01
N ILE A 675 10.98 3.31 -27.76
CA ILE A 675 11.15 2.66 -29.08
C ILE A 675 10.82 3.68 -30.14
N LEU A 676 11.72 3.86 -31.11
CA LEU A 676 11.56 4.73 -32.26
C LEU A 676 11.47 3.87 -33.51
N ILE A 677 10.45 4.09 -34.35
CA ILE A 677 10.19 3.36 -35.56
C ILE A 677 10.18 4.33 -36.74
N LEU A 678 10.98 4.05 -37.78
CA LEU A 678 10.94 4.72 -39.07
C LEU A 678 10.45 3.69 -40.11
N THR A 679 9.34 3.96 -40.77
CA THR A 679 8.76 3.07 -41.79
C THR A 679 7.93 3.85 -42.83
N GLN A 680 7.41 3.20 -43.86
CA GLN A 680 6.40 3.75 -44.75
C GLN A 680 5.01 3.60 -44.15
N ASP A 681 4.17 4.63 -44.34
CA ASP A 681 2.77 4.55 -43.89
C ASP A 681 2.00 3.50 -44.68
N ARG A 682 1.21 2.71 -43.96
CA ARG A 682 0.35 1.67 -44.51
C ARG A 682 -0.85 1.38 -43.59
N PRO A 683 -1.95 0.90 -44.15
CA PRO A 683 -3.06 0.43 -43.34
C PRO A 683 -2.59 -0.59 -42.30
N GLU A 684 -3.20 -0.56 -41.12
CA GLU A 684 -2.92 -1.50 -40.03
C GLU A 684 -1.55 -1.32 -39.30
N LEU A 685 -0.74 -0.32 -39.68
CA LEU A 685 0.60 -0.15 -39.10
C LEU A 685 0.60 -0.11 -37.58
N PHE A 686 -0.25 0.74 -37.01
CA PHE A 686 -0.40 0.85 -35.53
C PHE A 686 -0.80 -0.48 -34.89
N ALA A 687 -1.81 -1.17 -35.46
CA ALA A 687 -2.25 -2.46 -34.92
C ALA A 687 -1.14 -3.53 -35.00
N ARG A 688 -0.31 -3.47 -36.05
CA ARG A 688 0.83 -4.38 -36.25
C ARG A 688 1.92 -4.13 -35.21
N ILE A 689 2.29 -2.87 -34.99
CA ILE A 689 3.29 -2.48 -33.98
C ILE A 689 2.82 -2.93 -32.59
N VAL A 690 1.62 -2.53 -32.20
CA VAL A 690 1.05 -2.86 -30.89
C VAL A 690 0.96 -4.35 -30.64
N SER A 691 0.48 -5.13 -31.63
CA SER A 691 0.35 -6.58 -31.49
C SER A 691 1.73 -7.26 -31.29
N ASN A 692 2.77 -6.80 -31.98
CA ASN A 692 4.12 -7.35 -31.82
C ASN A 692 4.74 -6.96 -30.47
N LEU A 693 4.59 -5.70 -30.03
CA LEU A 693 5.07 -5.24 -28.73
C LEU A 693 4.42 -6.05 -27.58
N GLN A 694 3.11 -6.27 -27.64
CA GLN A 694 2.40 -7.05 -26.63
C GLN A 694 2.77 -8.54 -26.67
N GLN A 695 3.02 -9.14 -27.83
CA GLN A 695 3.51 -10.53 -27.92
C GLN A 695 4.88 -10.70 -27.24
N TYR A 696 5.68 -9.65 -27.23
CA TYR A 696 6.98 -9.62 -26.53
C TYR A 696 6.86 -9.35 -25.02
N GLY A 697 5.64 -9.19 -24.49
CA GLY A 697 5.40 -8.95 -23.07
C GLY A 697 5.55 -7.48 -22.63
N LEU A 698 5.64 -6.55 -23.57
CA LEU A 698 5.82 -5.13 -23.29
C LEU A 698 4.47 -4.43 -23.07
N SER A 699 4.36 -3.68 -21.98
CA SER A 699 3.25 -2.78 -21.72
C SER A 699 3.52 -1.41 -22.33
N ILE A 700 2.58 -0.91 -23.14
CA ILE A 700 2.71 0.39 -23.82
C ILE A 700 2.13 1.46 -22.89
N ALA A 701 2.94 2.45 -22.52
CA ALA A 701 2.51 3.59 -21.69
C ALA A 701 2.12 4.82 -22.53
N GLU A 702 2.78 5.02 -23.66
CA GLU A 702 2.48 6.12 -24.58
C GLU A 702 2.80 5.75 -26.03
N ALA A 703 2.00 6.23 -26.96
CA ALA A 703 2.24 6.14 -28.38
C ALA A 703 2.15 7.53 -29.02
N ARG A 704 3.18 7.96 -29.74
CA ARG A 704 3.21 9.21 -30.51
C ARG A 704 3.41 8.88 -31.97
N ILE A 705 2.41 9.17 -32.76
CA ILE A 705 2.34 8.81 -34.17
C ILE A 705 2.58 10.08 -34.99
N HIS A 706 3.49 10.00 -35.99
CA HIS A 706 3.82 11.13 -36.85
C HIS A 706 4.03 10.65 -38.27
N THR A 707 3.10 10.97 -39.15
CA THR A 707 3.21 10.71 -40.59
C THR A 707 3.71 11.96 -41.32
N GLY A 708 4.82 11.85 -41.99
CA GLY A 708 5.37 12.91 -42.82
C GLY A 708 4.60 13.10 -44.13
N ARG A 709 4.76 14.26 -44.76
CA ARG A 709 4.14 14.59 -46.08
C ARG A 709 4.61 13.69 -47.21
N ASP A 710 5.75 13.04 -47.03
CA ASP A 710 6.36 12.08 -47.97
C ASP A 710 5.87 10.64 -47.71
N GLY A 711 4.90 10.41 -46.80
CA GLY A 711 4.36 9.11 -46.44
C GLY A 711 5.27 8.30 -45.52
N ARG A 712 6.34 8.86 -45.02
CA ARG A 712 7.17 8.20 -43.98
C ARG A 712 6.60 8.47 -42.60
N VAL A 713 6.62 7.44 -41.77
CA VAL A 713 6.15 7.45 -40.39
C VAL A 713 7.34 7.44 -39.45
N VAL A 714 7.31 8.32 -38.47
CA VAL A 714 8.23 8.32 -37.31
C VAL A 714 7.40 8.19 -36.05
N ASP A 715 7.25 6.95 -35.57
CA ASP A 715 6.49 6.66 -34.37
C ASP A 715 7.40 6.42 -33.17
N SER A 716 7.02 6.94 -32.05
CA SER A 716 7.72 6.67 -30.80
C SER A 716 6.75 6.06 -29.78
N PHE A 717 7.18 4.96 -29.16
CA PHE A 717 6.45 4.26 -28.13
C PHE A 717 7.27 4.27 -26.85
N ILE A 718 6.62 4.61 -25.74
CA ILE A 718 7.19 4.36 -24.41
C ILE A 718 6.60 3.05 -23.92
N VAL A 719 7.49 2.09 -23.67
CA VAL A 719 7.13 0.76 -23.20
C VAL A 719 7.79 0.48 -21.85
N VAL A 720 7.13 -0.35 -21.05
CA VAL A 720 7.59 -0.77 -19.72
C VAL A 720 7.63 -2.30 -19.71
N ASP A 721 8.74 -2.87 -19.28
CA ASP A 721 8.87 -4.29 -18.97
C ASP A 721 8.55 -4.56 -17.50
N ASP A 722 8.30 -5.81 -17.13
CA ASP A 722 7.94 -6.20 -15.76
C ASP A 722 9.17 -6.46 -14.86
N GLY A 723 10.38 -6.29 -15.40
CA GLY A 723 11.64 -6.48 -14.67
C GLY A 723 11.94 -7.93 -14.28
N SER A 724 11.20 -8.90 -14.84
CA SER A 724 11.36 -10.32 -14.47
C SER A 724 12.50 -11.01 -15.22
N ASP A 725 12.92 -10.48 -16.36
CA ASP A 725 13.95 -11.10 -17.21
C ASP A 725 15.33 -10.42 -17.04
N PRO A 726 16.34 -11.11 -16.48
CA PRO A 726 17.68 -10.56 -16.32
C PRO A 726 18.43 -10.38 -17.67
N ASN A 727 17.99 -11.00 -18.77
CA ASN A 727 18.59 -10.91 -20.11
C ASN A 727 17.83 -9.95 -21.01
N PHE A 728 16.86 -9.21 -20.48
CA PHE A 728 15.96 -8.33 -21.25
C PHE A 728 16.69 -7.46 -22.29
N GLU A 729 17.75 -6.76 -21.92
CA GLU A 729 18.49 -5.85 -22.82
C GLU A 729 19.05 -6.56 -24.08
N GLN A 730 19.52 -7.79 -23.95
CA GLN A 730 20.06 -8.55 -25.10
C GLN A 730 18.93 -9.07 -26.00
N GLU A 731 17.89 -9.62 -25.41
CA GLU A 731 16.72 -10.10 -26.14
C GLU A 731 15.97 -8.95 -26.81
N PHE A 732 15.91 -7.80 -26.14
CA PHE A 732 15.25 -6.61 -26.66
C PHE A 732 15.97 -6.03 -27.89
N ALA A 733 17.31 -6.05 -27.93
CA ALA A 733 18.07 -5.67 -29.11
C ALA A 733 17.73 -6.57 -30.33
N ARG A 734 17.63 -7.89 -30.11
CA ARG A 734 17.21 -8.85 -31.14
C ARG A 734 15.76 -8.64 -31.58
N PHE A 735 14.88 -8.32 -30.64
CA PHE A 735 13.49 -8.03 -30.94
C PHE A 735 13.34 -6.82 -31.88
N GLN A 736 14.16 -5.77 -31.75
CA GLN A 736 14.12 -4.59 -32.61
C GLN A 736 14.38 -4.97 -34.08
N GLU A 737 15.33 -5.86 -34.34
CA GLU A 737 15.62 -6.35 -35.72
C GLU A 737 14.44 -7.15 -36.25
N ILE A 738 13.88 -8.07 -35.44
CA ILE A 738 12.71 -8.88 -35.80
C ILE A 738 11.49 -7.97 -36.05
N LEU A 739 11.27 -6.95 -35.25
CA LEU A 739 10.16 -6.02 -35.45
C LEU A 739 10.31 -5.25 -36.74
N ALA A 740 11.51 -4.75 -37.05
CA ALA A 740 11.78 -4.05 -38.31
C ALA A 740 11.48 -4.94 -39.52
N GLU A 741 11.93 -6.21 -39.52
CA GLU A 741 11.64 -7.17 -40.57
C GLU A 741 10.13 -7.46 -40.72
N LYS A 742 9.43 -7.69 -39.58
CA LYS A 742 7.97 -7.93 -39.56
C LYS A 742 7.18 -6.74 -40.07
N LEU A 743 7.68 -5.54 -39.87
CA LEU A 743 7.05 -4.34 -40.40
C LEU A 743 7.15 -4.26 -41.94
N ASP A 744 8.17 -4.83 -42.54
CA ASP A 744 8.33 -4.86 -43.99
C ASP A 744 7.54 -6.02 -44.64
N LEU A 745 7.19 -7.06 -43.91
CA LEU A 745 6.44 -8.21 -44.39
C LEU A 745 4.93 -7.95 -44.44
N ALA A 746 4.25 -8.47 -45.47
CA ALA A 746 2.78 -8.41 -45.63
C ALA A 746 2.08 -9.58 -44.91
N GLU A 747 2.47 -9.83 -43.65
CA GLU A 747 1.86 -10.91 -42.85
C GLU A 747 0.50 -10.47 -42.25
N LYS A 748 -0.39 -11.47 -41.98
CA LYS A 748 -1.64 -11.24 -41.26
C LYS A 748 -1.36 -10.74 -39.85
N LEU A 749 -2.18 -9.83 -39.37
CA LEU A 749 -2.11 -9.36 -37.98
C LEU A 749 -2.21 -10.54 -37.01
N PRO A 750 -1.27 -10.71 -36.08
CA PRO A 750 -1.35 -11.77 -35.09
C PRO A 750 -2.59 -11.55 -34.17
N PRO A 751 -3.27 -12.62 -33.74
CA PRO A 751 -4.45 -12.48 -32.89
C PRO A 751 -4.08 -11.77 -31.56
N PRO A 752 -5.00 -10.99 -30.97
CA PRO A 752 -4.76 -10.38 -29.67
C PRO A 752 -4.50 -11.48 -28.64
N LEU A 753 -3.55 -11.26 -27.77
CA LEU A 753 -3.31 -12.14 -26.63
C LEU A 753 -4.52 -12.09 -25.70
N ARG A 754 -4.94 -13.27 -25.20
CA ARG A 754 -6.01 -13.35 -24.20
C ARG A 754 -5.39 -13.70 -22.85
N GLY A 755 -5.31 -12.73 -21.96
CA GLY A 755 -4.94 -12.95 -20.57
C GLY A 755 -6.15 -13.39 -19.73
N ARG A 756 -5.93 -14.19 -18.69
CA ARG A 756 -6.97 -14.39 -17.66
C ARG A 756 -7.08 -13.09 -16.86
N PRO A 757 -8.30 -12.56 -16.63
CA PRO A 757 -8.47 -11.40 -15.76
C PRO A 757 -7.88 -11.72 -14.37
N SER A 758 -7.26 -10.72 -13.78
CA SER A 758 -6.65 -10.85 -12.47
C SER A 758 -7.72 -11.16 -11.41
N ARG A 759 -7.29 -11.59 -10.24
CA ARG A 759 -8.20 -11.84 -9.13
C ARG A 759 -8.91 -10.56 -8.68
N GLN A 760 -8.21 -9.44 -8.70
CA GLN A 760 -8.76 -8.14 -8.32
C GLN A 760 -9.78 -7.62 -9.34
N SER A 761 -9.52 -7.78 -10.63
CA SER A 761 -10.46 -7.35 -11.68
C SER A 761 -11.79 -8.11 -11.68
N LYS A 762 -11.78 -9.38 -11.22
CA LYS A 762 -13.02 -10.16 -11.04
C LYS A 762 -13.88 -9.66 -9.88
N LEU A 763 -13.25 -9.14 -8.83
CA LEU A 763 -13.95 -8.65 -7.63
C LEU A 763 -14.50 -7.23 -7.81
N PHE A 764 -13.84 -6.44 -8.61
CA PHE A 764 -14.20 -5.06 -8.91
C PHE A 764 -14.41 -4.90 -10.42
N PRO A 765 -15.51 -5.46 -10.98
CA PRO A 765 -15.77 -5.35 -12.39
C PRO A 765 -15.95 -3.88 -12.77
N ILE A 766 -15.09 -3.41 -13.67
CA ILE A 766 -15.19 -2.07 -14.25
C ILE A 766 -16.10 -2.20 -15.45
N SER A 767 -17.24 -1.53 -15.41
CA SER A 767 -18.11 -1.45 -16.58
C SER A 767 -17.37 -0.71 -17.70
N PRO A 768 -17.16 -1.34 -18.88
CA PRO A 768 -16.49 -0.69 -19.99
C PRO A 768 -17.22 0.59 -20.40
N GLN A 769 -16.48 1.64 -20.66
CA GLN A 769 -17.00 2.91 -21.14
C GLN A 769 -16.16 3.37 -22.33
N ALA A 770 -16.80 3.86 -23.36
CA ALA A 770 -16.17 4.55 -24.47
C ALA A 770 -16.95 5.86 -24.70
N SER A 771 -16.25 6.95 -24.96
CA SER A 771 -16.87 8.24 -25.25
C SER A 771 -16.06 8.97 -26.31
N LEU A 772 -16.73 9.40 -27.36
CA LEU A 772 -16.15 10.09 -28.50
C LEU A 772 -16.59 11.57 -28.48
N ARG A 773 -15.63 12.49 -28.54
CA ARG A 773 -15.91 13.93 -28.53
C ARG A 773 -15.05 14.62 -29.59
N PRO A 774 -15.59 15.58 -30.38
CA PRO A 774 -14.78 16.38 -31.27
C PRO A 774 -13.79 17.25 -30.49
N ASP A 775 -12.62 17.51 -31.08
CA ASP A 775 -11.68 18.51 -30.57
C ASP A 775 -12.27 19.93 -30.77
N ALA A 776 -11.61 20.93 -30.16
CA ALA A 776 -12.05 22.33 -30.27
C ALA A 776 -12.10 22.86 -31.73
N ALA A 777 -11.31 22.30 -32.63
CA ALA A 777 -11.25 22.67 -34.05
C ALA A 777 -12.23 21.86 -34.93
N GLY A 778 -12.86 20.80 -34.41
CA GLY A 778 -13.78 19.92 -35.14
C GLY A 778 -13.13 19.08 -36.26
N LYS A 779 -11.79 18.96 -36.23
CA LYS A 779 -11.02 18.19 -37.19
C LYS A 779 -10.66 16.79 -36.69
N GLN A 780 -10.44 16.67 -35.43
CA GLN A 780 -10.04 15.42 -34.75
C GLN A 780 -11.06 15.07 -33.67
N TYR A 781 -11.04 13.83 -33.23
CA TYR A 781 -11.96 13.34 -32.21
C TYR A 781 -11.17 12.69 -31.08
N MET A 782 -11.55 13.00 -29.85
CA MET A 782 -10.98 12.40 -28.65
C MET A 782 -11.85 11.21 -28.25
N LEU A 783 -11.30 10.01 -28.35
CA LEU A 783 -11.89 8.77 -27.85
C LEU A 783 -11.32 8.50 -26.48
N SER A 784 -12.17 8.54 -25.45
CA SER A 784 -11.81 8.17 -24.07
C SER A 784 -12.39 6.80 -23.75
N ILE A 785 -11.54 5.91 -23.24
CA ILE A 785 -11.90 4.53 -22.90
C ILE A 785 -11.60 4.31 -21.43
N VAL A 786 -12.53 3.65 -20.72
CA VAL A 786 -12.35 3.17 -19.36
C VAL A 786 -12.77 1.70 -19.32
N THR A 787 -11.86 0.82 -18.92
CA THR A 787 -12.16 -0.62 -18.83
C THR A 787 -11.21 -1.31 -17.83
N THR A 788 -11.40 -2.60 -17.62
CA THR A 788 -10.44 -3.44 -16.90
C THR A 788 -9.20 -3.67 -17.77
N ASP A 789 -8.00 -3.45 -17.21
CA ASP A 789 -6.75 -3.75 -17.91
C ASP A 789 -6.61 -5.25 -18.12
N ARG A 790 -6.16 -5.62 -19.32
CA ARG A 790 -5.92 -7.01 -19.72
C ARG A 790 -4.91 -7.11 -20.84
N LEU A 791 -4.21 -8.22 -20.87
CA LEU A 791 -3.32 -8.51 -21.96
C LEU A 791 -4.08 -8.53 -23.32
N GLY A 792 -3.58 -7.82 -24.31
CA GLY A 792 -4.20 -7.73 -25.63
C GLY A 792 -5.29 -6.66 -25.79
N LEU A 793 -5.59 -5.87 -24.74
CA LEU A 793 -6.59 -4.80 -24.80
C LEU A 793 -6.31 -3.80 -25.94
N LEU A 794 -5.11 -3.22 -25.95
CA LEU A 794 -4.74 -2.20 -26.94
C LEU A 794 -4.73 -2.78 -28.37
N ALA A 795 -4.32 -4.03 -28.55
CA ALA A 795 -4.38 -4.70 -29.86
C ALA A 795 -5.84 -4.93 -30.32
N SER A 796 -6.76 -5.19 -29.39
CA SER A 796 -8.19 -5.32 -29.69
C SER A 796 -8.77 -3.98 -30.16
N ILE A 797 -8.44 -2.87 -29.48
CA ILE A 797 -8.84 -1.50 -29.86
C ILE A 797 -8.27 -1.12 -31.23
N ALA A 798 -6.97 -1.36 -31.45
CA ALA A 798 -6.31 -1.06 -32.72
C ALA A 798 -6.96 -1.79 -33.90
N ARG A 799 -7.45 -3.01 -33.74
CA ARG A 799 -8.20 -3.75 -34.76
C ARG A 799 -9.56 -3.12 -35.07
N VAL A 800 -10.24 -2.52 -34.09
CA VAL A 800 -11.46 -1.74 -34.35
C VAL A 800 -11.11 -0.52 -35.19
N PHE A 801 -9.99 0.17 -34.92
CA PHE A 801 -9.56 1.30 -35.74
C PHE A 801 -9.36 0.89 -37.22
N VAL A 802 -8.67 -0.24 -37.43
CA VAL A 802 -8.49 -0.80 -38.78
C VAL A 802 -9.82 -1.10 -39.45
N LYS A 803 -10.72 -1.81 -38.78
CA LYS A 803 -12.03 -2.21 -39.32
C LYS A 803 -12.88 -1.02 -39.76
N TYR A 804 -12.81 0.09 -39.02
CA TYR A 804 -13.60 1.30 -39.30
C TYR A 804 -12.85 2.35 -40.13
N GLY A 805 -11.58 2.13 -40.46
CA GLY A 805 -10.75 3.07 -41.23
C GLY A 805 -10.47 4.36 -40.45
N ILE A 806 -10.13 4.21 -39.18
CA ILE A 806 -9.78 5.29 -38.27
C ILE A 806 -8.26 5.40 -38.19
N ASN A 807 -7.74 6.62 -38.39
CA ASN A 807 -6.34 6.94 -38.18
C ASN A 807 -6.09 7.42 -36.76
N LEU A 808 -5.05 6.88 -36.12
CA LEU A 808 -4.57 7.32 -34.81
C LEU A 808 -3.56 8.46 -35.00
N VAL A 809 -3.80 9.59 -34.34
CA VAL A 809 -2.89 10.75 -34.30
C VAL A 809 -1.97 10.68 -33.08
N THR A 810 -2.52 10.29 -31.94
CA THR A 810 -1.76 10.03 -30.70
C THR A 810 -2.59 9.19 -29.76
N GLY A 811 -1.94 8.39 -28.96
CA GLY A 811 -2.58 7.59 -27.91
C GLY A 811 -1.84 7.76 -26.59
N ARG A 812 -2.60 7.99 -25.53
CA ARG A 812 -2.11 7.96 -24.16
C ARG A 812 -2.78 6.80 -23.44
N ILE A 813 -1.97 5.88 -22.99
CA ILE A 813 -2.36 4.67 -22.29
C ILE A 813 -2.05 4.86 -20.80
N THR A 814 -3.04 4.72 -19.95
CA THR A 814 -2.88 4.93 -18.52
C THR A 814 -3.49 3.75 -17.77
N THR A 815 -2.65 2.92 -17.20
CA THR A 815 -3.10 1.84 -16.33
C THR A 815 -2.98 2.25 -14.86
N LEU A 816 -4.09 2.17 -14.14
CA LEU A 816 -4.19 2.45 -12.71
C LEU A 816 -4.57 1.13 -12.01
N GLY A 817 -3.58 0.38 -11.51
CA GLY A 817 -3.82 -0.97 -11.01
C GLY A 817 -4.41 -1.86 -12.10
N GLU A 818 -5.65 -2.30 -11.93
CA GLU A 818 -6.40 -3.15 -12.88
C GLU A 818 -7.32 -2.34 -13.82
N ARG A 819 -7.26 -1.03 -13.79
CA ARG A 819 -8.12 -0.15 -14.60
C ARG A 819 -7.29 0.52 -15.68
N ALA A 820 -7.67 0.32 -16.92
CA ALA A 820 -7.17 1.06 -18.08
C ALA A 820 -8.04 2.30 -18.32
N GLU A 821 -7.41 3.47 -18.40
CA GLU A 821 -8.02 4.73 -18.78
C GLU A 821 -7.23 5.32 -19.95
N ASP A 822 -7.64 4.96 -21.16
CA ASP A 822 -6.90 5.31 -22.38
C ASP A 822 -7.60 6.46 -23.11
N VAL A 823 -6.80 7.35 -23.65
CA VAL A 823 -7.27 8.47 -24.45
C VAL A 823 -6.57 8.45 -25.81
N PHE A 824 -7.34 8.40 -26.89
CA PHE A 824 -6.86 8.40 -28.26
C PHE A 824 -7.35 9.66 -28.98
N LEU A 825 -6.46 10.38 -29.61
CA LEU A 825 -6.80 11.41 -30.59
C LEU A 825 -6.81 10.75 -31.94
N ILE A 826 -7.97 10.72 -32.58
CA ILE A 826 -8.23 9.99 -33.82
C ILE A 826 -8.80 10.91 -34.90
N GLU A 827 -8.60 10.54 -36.15
CA GLU A 827 -9.16 11.26 -37.29
C GLU A 827 -9.71 10.32 -38.36
N SER A 828 -10.85 10.71 -38.93
CA SER A 828 -11.46 10.11 -40.11
C SER A 828 -12.52 11.05 -40.63
N ALA A 829 -12.65 11.17 -41.94
CA ALA A 829 -13.75 11.93 -42.54
C ALA A 829 -15.14 11.38 -42.19
N LYS A 830 -15.23 10.10 -41.87
CA LYS A 830 -16.46 9.39 -41.48
C LYS A 830 -16.97 9.80 -40.07
N LEU A 831 -16.09 10.27 -39.20
CA LEU A 831 -16.47 10.71 -37.83
C LEU A 831 -17.34 11.96 -37.80
N ARG A 832 -17.56 12.62 -38.94
CA ARG A 832 -18.51 13.72 -39.05
C ARG A 832 -19.96 13.25 -39.06
N ASP A 833 -20.21 11.97 -39.33
CA ASP A 833 -21.54 11.37 -39.31
C ASP A 833 -21.86 10.83 -37.91
N PRO A 834 -22.89 11.34 -37.22
CA PRO A 834 -23.29 10.89 -35.90
C PRO A 834 -23.67 9.40 -35.84
N VAL A 835 -24.21 8.83 -36.92
CA VAL A 835 -24.59 7.41 -36.98
C VAL A 835 -23.32 6.56 -36.97
N PHE A 836 -22.35 6.92 -37.78
CA PHE A 836 -21.04 6.25 -37.81
C PHE A 836 -20.33 6.36 -36.45
N CYS A 837 -20.41 7.52 -35.80
CA CYS A 837 -19.82 7.68 -34.45
C CYS A 837 -20.44 6.70 -33.45
N ALA A 838 -21.76 6.56 -33.42
CA ALA A 838 -22.46 5.65 -32.54
C ALA A 838 -22.12 4.17 -32.81
N GLU A 839 -22.02 3.78 -34.09
CA GLU A 839 -21.61 2.42 -34.49
C GLU A 839 -20.16 2.14 -34.09
N PHE A 840 -19.28 3.12 -34.25
CA PHE A 840 -17.87 3.00 -33.88
C PHE A 840 -17.71 2.90 -32.37
N GLU A 841 -18.36 3.76 -31.56
CA GLU A 841 -18.38 3.66 -30.09
C GLU A 841 -18.89 2.29 -29.61
N LYS A 842 -19.96 1.78 -30.22
CA LYS A 842 -20.48 0.46 -29.93
C LYS A 842 -19.46 -0.65 -30.22
N ALA A 843 -18.79 -0.60 -31.38
CA ALA A 843 -17.78 -1.57 -31.75
C ALA A 843 -16.56 -1.52 -30.81
N VAL A 844 -16.18 -0.34 -30.36
CA VAL A 844 -15.15 -0.18 -29.33
C VAL A 844 -15.62 -0.84 -28.02
N LEU A 845 -16.84 -0.57 -27.54
CA LEU A 845 -17.37 -1.19 -26.33
C LEU A 845 -17.40 -2.72 -26.43
N GLU A 846 -17.86 -3.30 -27.56
CA GLU A 846 -17.83 -4.73 -27.79
C GLU A 846 -16.41 -5.32 -27.73
N ALA A 847 -15.40 -4.59 -28.23
CA ALA A 847 -13.99 -5.01 -28.15
C ALA A 847 -13.41 -4.91 -26.73
N LEU A 848 -14.00 -4.08 -25.85
CA LEU A 848 -13.61 -3.97 -24.45
C LEU A 848 -14.20 -5.09 -23.59
N GLU A 849 -15.36 -5.67 -23.97
CA GLU A 849 -16.03 -6.75 -23.25
C GLU A 849 -15.42 -8.14 -23.51
N LEU A 850 -14.71 -8.33 -24.63
CA LEU A 850 -14.06 -9.58 -25.06
C LEU A 850 -12.75 -9.88 -24.35
#